data_d0930e86d29ea24dc17f80d78064a286
#
_entry.id   d0930e86d29ea24dc17f80d78064a286
#
_cell.length_a   1.000
_cell.length_b   1.000
_cell.length_c   1.000
_cell.angle_alpha   90.00
_cell.angle_beta   90.00
_cell.angle_gamma   90.00
#
_symmetry.space_group_name_H-M   'P 1'
#
loop_
_entity.id
_entity.type
_entity.pdbx_description
1 polymer ?
#
loop_
_entity_poly.entity_id
_entity_poly.type
_entity_poly.pdbx_seq_one_letter_code
_entity_poly.pdbx_strand_id
1 'polypeptide(L)'
;EDFLFSTNVSMCRSLELFDKKEFDYIIIDECHHAVADSYRKIIDYFEPEFLLGLTATENRMDNQDVVEIFGNNIPYELRLRDAIINDLIVPFHYYGIRDELVDYGLTASGERRLISQISTPENCEFIHQQIEKHRMGSQKLKALAFCRNIQHSRMMADNLGDYYHTAFLSGKNKTGERIRAYNDLQDENRDLEILFAVDILNEGVDIPGVNMVLFLRPTESSTIFLQQLGRGLRKYTNKPYVTILDFIGNSYKRSVHIALALGSLSRNSILEKKLLKFMVRNDFKSLGLDKYGVEVHIDDLSKEEIIDKIESENFNRINYLKMDYQNFKAYLKTPSYPSHMDYMNSDYAPNLLKFMKIKIGAKKTNSYYGFLKGIEEEGLPVFSEEQIACINYLSSLLPLVREHEYLVIKNLLDGESSLSRIEANIREEIPGFKHEQLEHALRFLEEGSAVKIEADEVQLCGEREQEYEAYLQDLLNYGLTQYEARYADTKEDFLLWQDYRQDQVLLKILENPKHNQYGTYYKDGNMYIFAGLKKDASQDEHLKYNDKFLSPDVFQWESIARISAKDEALQRTAKRVLVFVRKVSAENGITLPYTYIGTGHLENPRKDVTTNGSILYDIHMDNPLSQELQEDFQWME
;
A
#
# COMPACT_ATOMS: atom_id res chain seq x y z
N GLU A 1 -3.51 37.18 -16.72
CA GLU A 1 -4.69 36.37 -16.31
C GLU A 1 -4.50 35.97 -14.86
N ASP A 2 -5.56 36.08 -14.06
CA ASP A 2 -5.49 35.79 -12.61
C ASP A 2 -5.42 34.29 -12.31
N PHE A 3 -5.73 33.43 -13.30
CA PHE A 3 -5.71 31.97 -13.18
C PHE A 3 -5.14 31.32 -14.43
N LEU A 4 -4.22 30.37 -14.23
CA LEU A 4 -3.65 29.55 -15.29
C LEU A 4 -3.95 28.06 -15.00
N PHE A 5 -4.54 27.37 -15.97
CA PHE A 5 -4.75 25.93 -15.92
C PHE A 5 -3.83 25.23 -16.94
N SER A 6 -3.06 24.27 -16.48
CA SER A 6 -2.12 23.54 -17.34
C SER A 6 -2.06 22.08 -16.96
N THR A 7 -1.69 21.23 -17.93
CA THR A 7 -1.26 19.87 -17.59
C THR A 7 0.20 19.89 -17.13
N ASN A 8 0.60 18.95 -16.28
CA ASN A 8 1.98 18.79 -15.83
C ASN A 8 2.97 18.73 -17.02
N VAL A 9 2.63 17.98 -18.07
CA VAL A 9 3.48 17.85 -19.27
C VAL A 9 3.63 19.19 -20.01
N SER A 10 2.54 19.95 -20.16
CA SER A 10 2.59 21.27 -20.80
C SER A 10 3.39 22.26 -19.98
N MET A 11 3.14 22.32 -18.67
CA MET A 11 3.87 23.21 -17.77
C MET A 11 5.36 22.88 -17.74
N CYS A 12 5.71 21.60 -17.61
CA CYS A 12 7.11 21.15 -17.58
C CYS A 12 7.90 21.53 -18.84
N ARG A 13 7.23 21.64 -20.00
CA ARG A 13 7.85 22.09 -21.27
C ARG A 13 7.96 23.60 -21.40
N SER A 14 7.25 24.33 -20.57
CA SER A 14 7.09 25.78 -20.69
C SER A 14 7.61 26.54 -19.45
N LEU A 15 8.33 25.87 -18.55
CA LEU A 15 8.81 26.47 -17.29
C LEU A 15 9.59 27.76 -17.53
N GLU A 16 10.49 27.77 -18.53
CA GLU A 16 11.33 28.92 -18.85
C GLU A 16 10.55 30.18 -19.32
N LEU A 17 9.26 30.03 -19.64
CA LEU A 17 8.40 31.16 -20.03
C LEU A 17 7.85 31.95 -18.82
N PHE A 18 8.05 31.45 -17.60
CA PHE A 18 7.52 32.02 -16.38
C PHE A 18 8.65 32.38 -15.41
N ASP A 19 8.47 33.44 -14.63
CA ASP A 19 9.35 33.72 -13.49
C ASP A 19 9.12 32.68 -12.38
N LYS A 20 10.14 32.42 -11.59
CA LYS A 20 10.04 31.48 -10.46
C LYS A 20 8.96 31.86 -9.45
N LYS A 21 8.69 33.16 -9.30
CA LYS A 21 7.69 33.75 -8.42
C LYS A 21 6.44 34.24 -9.16
N GLU A 22 6.19 33.71 -10.35
CA GLU A 22 5.03 34.10 -11.18
C GLU A 22 3.70 33.76 -10.49
N PHE A 23 3.66 32.67 -9.73
CA PHE A 23 2.46 32.16 -9.09
C PHE A 23 2.55 32.23 -7.57
N ASP A 24 1.64 33.00 -6.93
CA ASP A 24 1.50 33.03 -5.48
C ASP A 24 0.94 31.72 -4.94
N TYR A 25 0.03 31.08 -5.68
CA TYR A 25 -0.64 29.84 -5.31
C TYR A 25 -0.47 28.80 -6.42
N ILE A 26 -0.03 27.62 -6.03
CA ILE A 26 -0.01 26.44 -6.90
C ILE A 26 -0.90 25.38 -6.30
N ILE A 27 -1.86 24.89 -7.08
CA ILE A 27 -2.75 23.79 -6.69
C ILE A 27 -2.49 22.62 -7.63
N ILE A 28 -2.12 21.48 -7.06
CA ILE A 28 -1.88 20.22 -7.79
C ILE A 28 -3.06 19.29 -7.51
N ASP A 29 -3.90 19.09 -8.51
CA ASP A 29 -4.95 18.08 -8.49
C ASP A 29 -4.37 16.70 -8.76
N GLU A 30 -4.95 15.65 -8.15
CA GLU A 30 -4.43 14.29 -8.15
C GLU A 30 -2.95 14.24 -7.73
N CYS A 31 -2.65 14.91 -6.63
CA CYS A 31 -1.27 15.10 -6.16
C CYS A 31 -0.55 13.81 -5.77
N HIS A 32 -1.24 12.67 -5.73
CA HIS A 32 -0.61 11.36 -5.62
C HIS A 32 0.35 11.06 -6.79
N HIS A 33 0.26 11.81 -7.88
CA HIS A 33 1.22 11.79 -8.99
C HIS A 33 2.43 12.73 -8.78
N ALA A 34 2.44 13.54 -7.73
CA ALA A 34 3.45 14.58 -7.52
C ALA A 34 4.89 14.07 -7.35
N VAL A 35 5.07 12.79 -7.04
CA VAL A 35 6.38 12.12 -7.00
C VAL A 35 7.00 11.91 -8.39
N ALA A 36 6.22 11.96 -9.47
CA ALA A 36 6.75 11.81 -10.82
C ALA A 36 7.65 12.99 -11.21
N ASP A 37 8.73 12.72 -11.96
CA ASP A 37 9.73 13.70 -12.36
C ASP A 37 9.17 14.99 -12.98
N SER A 38 8.07 14.89 -13.73
CA SER A 38 7.43 16.05 -14.35
C SER A 38 6.81 17.00 -13.32
N TYR A 39 6.23 16.47 -12.25
CA TYR A 39 5.67 17.27 -11.16
C TYR A 39 6.77 17.84 -10.28
N ARG A 40 7.78 17.03 -9.91
CA ARG A 40 8.93 17.51 -9.14
C ARG A 40 9.62 18.67 -9.83
N LYS A 41 9.89 18.58 -11.15
CA LYS A 41 10.47 19.68 -11.91
C LYS A 41 9.66 20.98 -11.83
N ILE A 42 8.34 20.89 -11.79
CA ILE A 42 7.46 22.05 -11.66
C ILE A 42 7.55 22.62 -10.23
N ILE A 43 7.45 21.74 -9.23
CA ILE A 43 7.49 22.13 -7.81
C ILE A 43 8.84 22.73 -7.44
N ASP A 44 9.94 22.15 -7.90
CA ASP A 44 11.30 22.64 -7.65
C ASP A 44 11.63 23.94 -8.41
N TYR A 45 10.94 24.21 -9.51
CA TYR A 45 11.17 25.42 -10.31
C TYR A 45 10.51 26.64 -9.69
N PHE A 46 9.24 26.54 -9.27
CA PHE A 46 8.47 27.65 -8.76
C PHE A 46 8.66 27.84 -7.26
N GLU A 47 8.55 29.09 -6.82
CA GLU A 47 8.62 29.50 -5.40
C GLU A 47 7.29 30.14 -4.97
N PRO A 48 6.18 29.38 -4.90
CA PRO A 48 4.88 29.93 -4.53
C PRO A 48 4.82 30.29 -3.05
N GLU A 49 3.95 31.23 -2.68
CA GLU A 49 3.63 31.48 -1.27
C GLU A 49 2.84 30.32 -0.64
N PHE A 50 2.05 29.59 -1.46
CA PHE A 50 1.26 28.47 -1.00
C PHE A 50 1.18 27.36 -2.05
N LEU A 51 1.54 26.15 -1.64
CA LEU A 51 1.43 24.92 -2.45
C LEU A 51 0.37 24.01 -1.82
N LEU A 52 -0.66 23.65 -2.59
CA LEU A 52 -1.74 22.75 -2.18
C LEU A 52 -1.79 21.51 -3.05
N GLY A 53 -1.80 20.36 -2.44
CA GLY A 53 -2.11 19.08 -3.09
C GLY A 53 -3.54 18.63 -2.78
N LEU A 54 -4.26 18.14 -3.79
CA LEU A 54 -5.57 17.51 -3.65
C LEU A 54 -5.48 16.08 -4.19
N THR A 55 -6.00 15.10 -3.46
CA THR A 55 -6.10 13.72 -3.94
C THR A 55 -7.29 13.01 -3.31
N ALA A 56 -7.92 12.13 -4.07
CA ALA A 56 -8.98 11.24 -3.58
C ALA A 56 -8.45 9.90 -3.03
N THR A 57 -7.13 9.67 -3.09
CA THR A 57 -6.53 8.36 -2.82
C THR A 57 -5.55 8.44 -1.66
N GLU A 58 -6.03 8.08 -0.47
CA GLU A 58 -5.25 8.12 0.77
C GLU A 58 -4.34 6.91 0.99
N ASN A 59 -4.70 5.76 0.49
CA ASN A 59 -4.11 4.50 0.92
C ASN A 59 -3.12 3.93 -0.08
N ARG A 60 -1.99 4.62 -0.24
CA ARG A 60 -0.77 3.93 -0.60
C ARG A 60 0.16 3.95 0.61
N MET A 61 0.65 2.80 0.99
CA MET A 61 1.73 2.71 1.99
C MET A 61 3.01 3.43 1.52
N ASP A 62 3.01 3.91 0.27
CA ASP A 62 4.07 4.69 -0.39
C ASP A 62 3.76 6.20 -0.46
N ASN A 63 2.61 6.66 0.01
CA ASN A 63 2.19 8.08 -0.05
C ASN A 63 2.93 9.00 0.93
N GLN A 64 3.87 8.51 1.71
CA GLN A 64 4.70 9.38 2.55
C GLN A 64 5.46 10.41 1.70
N ASP A 65 5.91 10.02 0.51
CA ASP A 65 6.62 10.92 -0.41
C ASP A 65 5.76 12.10 -0.88
N VAL A 66 4.48 11.85 -1.12
CA VAL A 66 3.54 12.92 -1.54
C VAL A 66 3.28 13.89 -0.39
N VAL A 67 3.07 13.38 0.80
CA VAL A 67 2.83 14.22 1.99
C VAL A 67 4.06 15.07 2.32
N GLU A 68 5.25 14.53 2.13
CA GLU A 68 6.52 15.22 2.31
C GLU A 68 6.71 16.39 1.35
N ILE A 69 6.35 16.23 0.06
CA ILE A 69 6.36 17.31 -0.94
C ILE A 69 5.55 18.52 -0.46
N PHE A 70 4.49 18.28 0.32
CA PHE A 70 3.63 19.31 0.91
C PHE A 70 3.98 19.63 2.38
N GLY A 71 5.24 19.38 2.79
CA GLY A 71 5.76 19.74 4.11
C GLY A 71 5.19 18.89 5.26
N ASN A 72 4.81 17.66 5.01
CA ASN A 72 4.18 16.75 5.98
C ASN A 72 2.92 17.33 6.63
N ASN A 73 2.22 18.20 5.91
CA ASN A 73 1.01 18.86 6.39
C ASN A 73 -0.22 18.33 5.66
N ILE A 74 -1.09 17.62 6.36
CA ILE A 74 -2.42 17.21 5.91
C ILE A 74 -3.46 18.06 6.64
N PRO A 75 -3.79 19.24 6.13
CA PRO A 75 -4.69 20.16 6.82
C PRO A 75 -6.13 19.65 6.88
N TYR A 76 -6.51 18.77 5.98
CA TYR A 76 -7.85 18.22 5.91
C TYR A 76 -7.86 16.84 5.25
N GLU A 77 -8.50 15.88 5.89
CA GLU A 77 -8.77 14.53 5.41
C GLU A 77 -10.28 14.29 5.43
N LEU A 78 -10.84 13.86 4.29
CA LEU A 78 -12.25 13.54 4.17
C LEU A 78 -12.42 12.15 3.57
N ARG A 79 -12.74 11.20 4.42
CA ARG A 79 -12.99 9.81 3.98
C ARG A 79 -14.40 9.64 3.42
N LEU A 80 -14.61 8.62 2.61
CA LEU A 80 -15.93 8.31 2.02
C LEU A 80 -17.02 8.25 3.10
N ARG A 81 -16.73 7.62 4.24
CA ARG A 81 -17.62 7.56 5.40
C ARG A 81 -18.03 8.95 5.88
N ASP A 82 -17.05 9.81 6.06
CA ASP A 82 -17.28 11.18 6.58
C ASP A 82 -18.01 12.04 5.57
N ALA A 83 -17.72 11.84 4.27
CA ALA A 83 -18.46 12.53 3.20
C ALA A 83 -19.94 12.13 3.18
N ILE A 84 -20.27 10.87 3.46
CA ILE A 84 -21.67 10.40 3.58
C ILE A 84 -22.31 10.96 4.84
N ILE A 85 -21.64 10.86 5.99
CA ILE A 85 -22.17 11.34 7.29
C ILE A 85 -22.45 12.85 7.26
N ASN A 86 -21.58 13.60 6.62
CA ASN A 86 -21.70 15.07 6.48
C ASN A 86 -22.57 15.50 5.27
N ASP A 87 -23.26 14.56 4.64
CA ASP A 87 -24.14 14.83 3.49
C ASP A 87 -23.42 15.61 2.35
N LEU A 88 -22.17 15.30 2.08
CA LEU A 88 -21.40 15.89 0.96
C LEU A 88 -21.63 15.16 -0.35
N ILE A 89 -21.93 13.87 -0.28
CA ILE A 89 -22.24 12.97 -1.39
C ILE A 89 -23.55 12.23 -1.12
N VAL A 90 -24.16 11.65 -2.17
CA VAL A 90 -25.34 10.80 -1.99
C VAL A 90 -24.94 9.45 -1.44
N PRO A 91 -25.79 8.78 -0.63
CA PRO A 91 -25.58 7.40 -0.23
C PRO A 91 -25.69 6.45 -1.42
N PHE A 92 -25.39 5.19 -1.19
CA PHE A 92 -25.49 4.17 -2.24
C PHE A 92 -26.10 2.88 -1.73
N HIS A 93 -26.75 2.16 -2.66
CA HIS A 93 -27.23 0.80 -2.47
C HIS A 93 -26.35 -0.14 -3.29
N TYR A 94 -25.57 -0.96 -2.62
CA TYR A 94 -24.66 -1.92 -3.24
C TYR A 94 -25.26 -3.31 -3.25
N TYR A 95 -25.26 -3.92 -4.43
CA TYR A 95 -25.71 -5.28 -4.65
C TYR A 95 -24.55 -6.10 -5.23
N GLY A 96 -24.00 -6.99 -4.42
CA GLY A 96 -23.07 -8.02 -4.87
C GLY A 96 -23.85 -9.16 -5.50
N ILE A 97 -23.83 -9.25 -6.82
CA ILE A 97 -24.64 -10.19 -7.60
C ILE A 97 -23.79 -11.39 -7.98
N ARG A 98 -24.27 -12.59 -7.60
CA ARG A 98 -23.64 -13.82 -8.02
C ARG A 98 -23.95 -14.10 -9.49
N ASP A 99 -22.90 -14.21 -10.28
CA ASP A 99 -22.98 -14.60 -11.68
C ASP A 99 -22.52 -16.07 -11.80
N GLU A 100 -23.47 -17.00 -11.90
CA GLU A 100 -23.19 -18.43 -12.03
C GLU A 100 -22.79 -18.83 -13.46
N LEU A 101 -23.02 -17.94 -14.44
CA LEU A 101 -22.73 -18.20 -15.85
C LEU A 101 -21.29 -17.91 -16.22
N VAL A 102 -20.57 -17.14 -15.38
CA VAL A 102 -19.24 -16.65 -15.69
C VAL A 102 -18.22 -17.09 -14.64
N ASP A 103 -17.16 -17.74 -15.08
CA ASP A 103 -16.01 -18.05 -14.23
C ASP A 103 -14.98 -16.91 -14.25
N TYR A 104 -15.06 -16.02 -13.28
CA TYR A 104 -14.15 -14.88 -13.12
C TYR A 104 -12.74 -15.26 -12.59
N GLY A 105 -12.53 -16.51 -12.19
CA GLY A 105 -11.24 -17.03 -11.69
C GLY A 105 -10.22 -17.35 -12.79
N LEU A 106 -10.54 -17.13 -14.06
CA LEU A 106 -9.65 -17.41 -15.17
C LEU A 106 -8.48 -16.39 -15.21
N THR A 107 -7.27 -16.92 -15.32
CA THR A 107 -6.02 -16.16 -15.49
C THR A 107 -5.96 -15.42 -16.82
N ALA A 108 -4.95 -14.57 -17.03
CA ALA A 108 -4.74 -13.79 -18.25
C ALA A 108 -4.81 -14.62 -19.56
N SER A 109 -4.39 -15.90 -19.52
CA SER A 109 -4.54 -16.84 -20.66
C SER A 109 -6.00 -17.20 -20.98
N GLY A 110 -6.91 -17.02 -20.02
CA GLY A 110 -8.35 -17.23 -20.17
C GLY A 110 -9.17 -16.00 -20.52
N GLU A 111 -8.54 -14.84 -20.74
CA GLU A 111 -9.22 -13.55 -20.92
C GLU A 111 -10.24 -13.55 -22.07
N ARG A 112 -9.90 -14.13 -23.22
CA ARG A 112 -10.81 -14.25 -24.36
C ARG A 112 -12.03 -15.11 -24.02
N ARG A 113 -11.82 -16.20 -23.26
CA ARG A 113 -12.88 -17.10 -22.81
C ARG A 113 -13.80 -16.38 -21.82
N LEU A 114 -13.23 -15.63 -20.87
CA LEU A 114 -13.98 -14.83 -19.92
C LEU A 114 -14.86 -13.80 -20.64
N ILE A 115 -14.31 -13.02 -21.57
CA ILE A 115 -15.07 -12.03 -22.34
C ILE A 115 -16.21 -12.72 -23.14
N SER A 116 -15.94 -13.88 -23.75
CA SER A 116 -16.97 -14.62 -24.47
C SER A 116 -18.09 -15.10 -23.55
N GLN A 117 -17.79 -15.49 -22.31
CA GLN A 117 -18.79 -15.90 -21.32
C GLN A 117 -19.62 -14.71 -20.82
N ILE A 118 -18.98 -13.59 -20.46
CA ILE A 118 -19.66 -12.37 -19.98
C ILE A 118 -20.60 -11.80 -21.05
N SER A 119 -20.25 -11.95 -22.32
CA SER A 119 -20.99 -11.36 -23.44
C SER A 119 -21.96 -12.34 -24.12
N THR A 120 -22.34 -13.45 -23.47
CA THR A 120 -23.36 -14.34 -24.01
C THR A 120 -24.74 -13.70 -23.91
N PRO A 121 -25.70 -14.06 -24.80
CA PRO A 121 -27.08 -13.59 -24.72
C PRO A 121 -27.72 -13.88 -23.36
N GLU A 122 -27.48 -15.09 -22.81
CA GLU A 122 -28.02 -15.52 -21.53
C GLU A 122 -27.50 -14.64 -20.37
N ASN A 123 -26.22 -14.28 -20.42
CA ASN A 123 -25.65 -13.40 -19.40
C ASN A 123 -26.10 -11.94 -19.56
N CYS A 124 -26.29 -11.49 -20.79
CA CYS A 124 -26.85 -10.16 -21.05
C CYS A 124 -28.33 -10.07 -20.58
N GLU A 125 -29.10 -11.11 -20.79
CA GLU A 125 -30.46 -11.23 -20.23
C GLU A 125 -30.45 -11.19 -18.70
N PHE A 126 -29.52 -11.91 -18.07
CA PHE A 126 -29.37 -11.90 -16.62
C PHE A 126 -28.99 -10.48 -16.11
N ILE A 127 -28.03 -9.80 -16.77
CA ILE A 127 -27.66 -8.43 -16.43
C ILE A 127 -28.87 -7.49 -16.59
N HIS A 128 -29.62 -7.62 -17.68
CA HIS A 128 -30.86 -6.86 -17.90
C HIS A 128 -31.85 -7.04 -16.75
N GLN A 129 -32.14 -8.29 -16.35
CA GLN A 129 -33.02 -8.58 -15.24
C GLN A 129 -32.56 -7.97 -13.92
N GLN A 130 -31.25 -7.96 -13.66
CA GLN A 130 -30.71 -7.32 -12.45
C GLN A 130 -30.82 -5.79 -12.51
N ILE A 131 -30.61 -5.16 -13.65
CA ILE A 131 -30.83 -3.73 -13.85
C ILE A 131 -32.28 -3.38 -13.56
N GLU A 132 -33.24 -4.07 -14.18
CA GLU A 132 -34.67 -3.81 -14.00
C GLU A 132 -35.14 -4.04 -12.55
N LYS A 133 -34.62 -5.07 -11.89
CA LYS A 133 -34.91 -5.37 -10.49
C LYS A 133 -34.46 -4.27 -9.53
N HIS A 134 -33.34 -3.63 -9.82
CA HIS A 134 -32.69 -2.71 -8.88
C HIS A 134 -32.70 -1.25 -9.34
N ARG A 135 -33.32 -0.93 -10.49
CA ARG A 135 -33.46 0.46 -10.94
C ARG A 135 -34.36 1.28 -10.01
N MET A 136 -34.16 2.57 -9.95
CA MET A 136 -34.94 3.48 -9.13
C MET A 136 -36.31 3.76 -9.74
N GLY A 137 -37.31 2.99 -9.37
CA GLY A 137 -38.72 3.24 -9.72
C GLY A 137 -38.96 3.64 -11.19
N SER A 138 -39.63 4.80 -11.41
CA SER A 138 -39.91 5.34 -12.74
C SER A 138 -38.84 6.32 -13.27
N GLN A 139 -37.73 6.47 -12.58
CA GLN A 139 -36.67 7.36 -13.07
C GLN A 139 -35.98 6.77 -14.30
N LYS A 140 -35.62 7.66 -15.23
CA LYS A 140 -34.84 7.27 -16.39
C LYS A 140 -33.50 6.67 -15.94
N LEU A 141 -33.14 5.53 -16.50
CA LEU A 141 -31.85 4.89 -16.25
C LEU A 141 -30.72 5.76 -16.82
N LYS A 142 -29.73 6.04 -15.99
CA LYS A 142 -28.49 6.75 -16.35
C LYS A 142 -27.33 5.97 -15.75
N ALA A 143 -26.86 4.95 -16.48
CA ALA A 143 -25.91 4.00 -15.96
C ALA A 143 -24.49 4.18 -16.55
N LEU A 144 -23.48 4.05 -15.69
CA LEU A 144 -22.09 3.84 -16.10
C LEU A 144 -21.72 2.38 -15.93
N ALA A 145 -21.20 1.74 -16.98
CA ALA A 145 -20.78 0.35 -16.98
C ALA A 145 -19.27 0.24 -17.20
N PHE A 146 -18.56 -0.29 -16.22
CA PHE A 146 -17.11 -0.48 -16.27
C PHE A 146 -16.76 -1.86 -16.82
N CYS A 147 -16.07 -1.86 -17.96
CA CYS A 147 -15.68 -3.05 -18.70
C CYS A 147 -14.17 -3.30 -18.63
N ARG A 148 -13.75 -4.54 -18.90
CA ARG A 148 -12.37 -4.98 -18.80
C ARG A 148 -11.44 -4.40 -19.88
N ASN A 149 -11.94 -4.38 -21.12
CA ASN A 149 -11.22 -3.84 -22.27
C ASN A 149 -12.19 -3.33 -23.34
N ILE A 150 -11.65 -2.72 -24.39
CA ILE A 150 -12.44 -2.09 -25.48
C ILE A 150 -13.35 -3.11 -26.19
N GLN A 151 -12.88 -4.34 -26.40
CA GLN A 151 -13.67 -5.39 -27.04
C GLN A 151 -14.89 -5.75 -26.19
N HIS A 152 -14.65 -5.96 -24.87
CA HIS A 152 -15.73 -6.24 -23.92
C HIS A 152 -16.75 -5.09 -23.88
N SER A 153 -16.28 -3.85 -23.77
CA SER A 153 -17.15 -2.66 -23.74
C SER A 153 -18.03 -2.55 -24.98
N ARG A 154 -17.48 -2.82 -26.16
CA ARG A 154 -18.22 -2.81 -27.41
C ARG A 154 -19.25 -3.95 -27.48
N MET A 155 -18.83 -5.18 -27.15
CA MET A 155 -19.74 -6.34 -27.18
C MET A 155 -20.92 -6.16 -26.21
N MET A 156 -20.67 -5.63 -25.02
CA MET A 156 -21.73 -5.36 -24.03
C MET A 156 -22.68 -4.26 -24.51
N ALA A 157 -22.15 -3.21 -25.13
CA ALA A 157 -22.99 -2.16 -25.71
C ALA A 157 -23.86 -2.70 -26.86
N ASP A 158 -23.26 -3.51 -27.74
CA ASP A 158 -24.00 -4.11 -28.87
C ASP A 158 -25.09 -5.07 -28.34
N ASN A 159 -24.79 -5.97 -27.41
CA ASN A 159 -25.73 -7.01 -26.93
C ASN A 159 -26.84 -6.45 -26.02
N LEU A 160 -26.52 -5.48 -25.15
CA LEU A 160 -27.54 -4.81 -24.32
C LEU A 160 -28.28 -3.71 -25.07
N GLY A 161 -27.87 -3.42 -26.29
CA GLY A 161 -28.56 -2.54 -27.22
C GLY A 161 -29.96 -3.02 -27.62
N ASP A 162 -30.28 -4.30 -27.45
CA ASP A 162 -31.61 -4.86 -27.63
C ASP A 162 -32.62 -4.42 -26.53
N TYR A 163 -32.12 -4.02 -25.36
CA TYR A 163 -32.91 -3.62 -24.20
C TYR A 163 -32.81 -2.12 -23.87
N TYR A 164 -31.68 -1.49 -24.18
CA TYR A 164 -31.37 -0.12 -23.76
C TYR A 164 -30.72 0.69 -24.89
N HIS A 165 -30.84 2.00 -24.82
CA HIS A 165 -30.00 2.87 -25.64
C HIS A 165 -28.59 2.95 -25.06
N THR A 166 -27.64 2.37 -25.76
CA THR A 166 -26.27 2.17 -25.27
C THR A 166 -25.24 2.92 -26.12
N ALA A 167 -24.14 3.27 -25.50
CA ALA A 167 -22.92 3.73 -26.16
C ALA A 167 -21.68 3.16 -25.45
N PHE A 168 -20.54 3.10 -26.15
CA PHE A 168 -19.27 2.76 -25.53
C PHE A 168 -18.21 3.82 -25.83
N LEU A 169 -17.31 4.01 -24.87
CA LEU A 169 -16.17 4.90 -24.97
C LEU A 169 -14.85 4.18 -24.66
N SER A 170 -13.81 4.61 -25.36
CA SER A 170 -12.45 4.11 -25.19
C SER A 170 -11.42 5.24 -25.26
N GLY A 171 -10.17 4.94 -24.94
CA GLY A 171 -9.06 5.88 -25.09
C GLY A 171 -8.87 6.43 -26.53
N LYS A 172 -9.44 5.76 -27.54
CA LYS A 172 -9.37 6.17 -28.94
C LYS A 172 -10.37 7.26 -29.33
N ASN A 173 -11.41 7.50 -28.51
CA ASN A 173 -12.39 8.54 -28.78
C ASN A 173 -11.80 9.94 -28.55
N LYS A 174 -12.13 10.87 -29.42
CA LYS A 174 -11.74 12.27 -29.26
C LYS A 174 -12.45 12.90 -28.06
N THR A 175 -11.82 13.90 -27.44
CA THR A 175 -12.38 14.60 -26.27
C THR A 175 -13.80 15.11 -26.51
N GLY A 176 -14.08 15.69 -27.69
CA GLY A 176 -15.42 16.17 -28.04
C GLY A 176 -16.49 15.08 -28.15
N GLU A 177 -16.12 13.85 -28.54
CA GLU A 177 -17.03 12.69 -28.59
C GLU A 177 -17.35 12.22 -27.16
N ARG A 178 -16.34 12.20 -26.29
CA ARG A 178 -16.50 11.83 -24.89
C ARG A 178 -17.45 12.81 -24.18
N ILE A 179 -17.21 14.11 -24.30
CA ILE A 179 -18.04 15.15 -23.71
C ILE A 179 -19.49 15.05 -24.19
N ARG A 180 -19.70 14.78 -25.49
CA ARG A 180 -21.05 14.56 -26.01
C ARG A 180 -21.73 13.38 -25.37
N ALA A 181 -21.07 12.23 -25.28
CA ALA A 181 -21.66 11.04 -24.65
C ALA A 181 -21.98 11.26 -23.17
N TYR A 182 -21.16 12.02 -22.45
CA TYR A 182 -21.44 12.38 -21.05
C TYR A 182 -22.66 13.30 -20.91
N ASN A 183 -22.78 14.29 -21.80
CA ASN A 183 -23.93 15.18 -21.82
C ASN A 183 -25.20 14.45 -22.25
N ASP A 184 -25.13 13.58 -23.25
CA ASP A 184 -26.26 12.78 -23.73
C ASP A 184 -26.77 11.83 -22.62
N LEU A 185 -25.88 11.25 -21.81
CA LEU A 185 -26.28 10.41 -20.68
C LEU A 185 -27.01 11.19 -19.58
N GLN A 186 -26.65 12.46 -19.36
CA GLN A 186 -27.22 13.29 -18.31
C GLN A 186 -28.53 13.99 -18.74
N ASP A 187 -28.70 14.25 -20.03
CA ASP A 187 -29.85 14.98 -20.58
C ASP A 187 -31.12 14.11 -20.54
N GLU A 188 -32.16 14.59 -19.89
CA GLU A 188 -33.48 13.91 -19.83
C GLU A 188 -34.14 13.74 -21.20
N ASN A 189 -33.81 14.62 -22.16
CA ASN A 189 -34.37 14.61 -23.51
C ASN A 189 -33.59 13.72 -24.50
N ARG A 190 -32.47 13.13 -24.08
CA ARG A 190 -31.67 12.20 -24.88
C ARG A 190 -31.98 10.77 -24.51
N ASP A 191 -31.86 9.86 -25.46
CA ASP A 191 -32.27 8.47 -25.25
C ASP A 191 -31.21 7.61 -24.56
N LEU A 192 -29.93 8.05 -24.52
CA LEU A 192 -28.83 7.26 -23.95
C LEU A 192 -29.11 6.89 -22.48
N GLU A 193 -29.02 5.60 -22.18
CA GLU A 193 -29.31 5.02 -20.86
C GLU A 193 -28.09 4.38 -20.23
N ILE A 194 -27.24 3.71 -21.00
CA ILE A 194 -26.06 3.04 -20.49
C ILE A 194 -24.82 3.44 -21.30
N LEU A 195 -23.81 3.93 -20.60
CA LEU A 195 -22.51 4.25 -21.16
C LEU A 195 -21.45 3.24 -20.68
N PHE A 196 -20.96 2.41 -21.60
CA PHE A 196 -19.90 1.45 -21.34
C PHE A 196 -18.53 2.10 -21.52
N ALA A 197 -17.62 1.86 -20.57
CA ALA A 197 -16.31 2.47 -20.59
C ALA A 197 -15.19 1.56 -20.11
N VAL A 198 -13.98 1.83 -20.60
CA VAL A 198 -12.74 1.18 -20.18
C VAL A 198 -11.75 2.26 -19.78
N ASP A 199 -11.37 2.32 -18.51
CA ASP A 199 -10.32 3.17 -17.91
C ASP A 199 -10.40 4.69 -18.15
N ILE A 200 -11.14 5.15 -19.14
CA ILE A 200 -11.26 6.57 -19.51
C ILE A 200 -12.14 7.39 -18.55
N LEU A 201 -12.85 6.73 -17.67
CA LEU A 201 -13.70 7.37 -16.65
C LEU A 201 -13.03 7.36 -15.26
N ASN A 202 -11.77 6.96 -15.18
CA ASN A 202 -11.08 6.88 -13.90
C ASN A 202 -10.74 8.27 -13.34
N GLU A 203 -10.43 9.25 -14.22
CA GLU A 203 -10.02 10.61 -13.83
C GLU A 203 -10.69 11.70 -14.69
N GLY A 204 -10.89 12.89 -14.10
CA GLY A 204 -11.27 14.11 -14.83
C GLY A 204 -12.66 14.17 -15.44
N VAL A 205 -13.56 13.21 -15.17
CA VAL A 205 -14.91 13.17 -15.75
C VAL A 205 -15.96 13.47 -14.69
N ASP A 206 -16.86 14.41 -14.99
CA ASP A 206 -17.98 14.79 -14.14
C ASP A 206 -19.32 14.40 -14.76
N ILE A 207 -20.01 13.41 -14.16
CA ILE A 207 -21.33 12.95 -14.60
C ILE A 207 -22.24 12.79 -13.38
N PRO A 208 -22.65 13.88 -12.71
CA PRO A 208 -23.41 13.81 -11.47
C PRO A 208 -24.80 13.19 -11.62
N GLY A 209 -25.37 13.21 -12.82
CA GLY A 209 -26.69 12.63 -13.12
C GLY A 209 -26.76 11.10 -13.11
N VAL A 210 -25.65 10.40 -13.03
CA VAL A 210 -25.61 8.93 -12.96
C VAL A 210 -26.34 8.42 -11.73
N ASN A 211 -27.29 7.48 -11.92
CA ASN A 211 -28.07 6.87 -10.84
C ASN A 211 -27.81 5.35 -10.69
N MET A 212 -27.04 4.75 -11.62
CA MET A 212 -26.59 3.37 -11.52
C MET A 212 -25.15 3.19 -11.99
N VAL A 213 -24.40 2.34 -11.30
CA VAL A 213 -23.05 1.92 -11.67
C VAL A 213 -23.02 0.41 -11.80
N LEU A 214 -22.51 -0.07 -12.94
CA LEU A 214 -22.37 -1.49 -13.24
C LEU A 214 -20.88 -1.87 -13.28
N PHE A 215 -20.48 -2.76 -12.40
CA PHE A 215 -19.15 -3.36 -12.44
C PHE A 215 -19.20 -4.70 -13.17
N LEU A 216 -18.85 -4.68 -14.46
CA LEU A 216 -18.83 -5.86 -15.34
C LEU A 216 -17.41 -6.44 -15.47
N ARG A 217 -16.48 -5.96 -14.70
CA ARG A 217 -15.10 -6.44 -14.64
C ARG A 217 -14.62 -6.66 -13.22
N PRO A 218 -13.76 -7.66 -12.95
CA PRO A 218 -13.05 -7.74 -11.69
C PRO A 218 -12.16 -6.50 -11.53
N THR A 219 -12.41 -5.68 -10.52
CA THR A 219 -11.52 -4.58 -10.12
C THR A 219 -10.88 -4.96 -8.80
N GLU A 220 -9.57 -5.16 -8.80
CA GLU A 220 -8.82 -5.60 -7.62
C GLU A 220 -8.16 -4.45 -6.85
N SER A 221 -8.22 -3.22 -7.38
CA SER A 221 -7.70 -2.01 -6.75
C SER A 221 -8.82 -1.27 -6.03
N SER A 222 -8.66 -1.07 -4.72
CA SER A 222 -9.56 -0.23 -3.91
C SER A 222 -9.61 1.21 -4.43
N THR A 223 -8.49 1.73 -4.91
CA THR A 223 -8.36 3.06 -5.51
C THR A 223 -9.22 3.21 -6.76
N ILE A 224 -9.07 2.28 -7.72
CA ILE A 224 -9.88 2.31 -8.95
C ILE A 224 -11.35 2.12 -8.63
N PHE A 225 -11.70 1.22 -7.70
CA PHE A 225 -13.06 1.04 -7.25
C PHE A 225 -13.65 2.34 -6.68
N LEU A 226 -12.94 3.01 -5.77
CA LEU A 226 -13.38 4.28 -5.18
C LEU A 226 -13.51 5.40 -6.22
N GLN A 227 -12.57 5.51 -7.14
CA GLN A 227 -12.64 6.50 -8.23
C GLN A 227 -13.86 6.26 -9.14
N GLN A 228 -14.12 5.01 -9.49
CA GLN A 228 -15.28 4.62 -10.30
C GLN A 228 -16.59 4.82 -9.54
N LEU A 229 -16.62 4.44 -8.26
CA LEU A 229 -17.75 4.66 -7.37
C LEU A 229 -18.05 6.15 -7.20
N GLY A 230 -17.02 6.96 -6.93
CA GLY A 230 -17.14 8.39 -6.70
C GLY A 230 -17.79 9.15 -7.85
N ARG A 231 -17.71 8.65 -9.09
CA ARG A 231 -18.41 9.25 -10.24
C ARG A 231 -19.92 9.22 -10.07
N GLY A 232 -20.46 8.16 -9.47
CA GLY A 232 -21.88 8.02 -9.19
C GLY A 232 -22.34 8.72 -7.91
N LEU A 233 -21.47 9.02 -6.95
CA LEU A 233 -21.87 9.51 -5.64
C LEU A 233 -22.12 11.04 -5.56
N ARG A 234 -21.87 11.79 -6.62
CA ARG A 234 -22.09 13.23 -6.63
C ARG A 234 -23.58 13.58 -6.51
N LYS A 235 -23.85 14.62 -5.74
CA LYS A 235 -25.23 15.13 -5.59
C LYS A 235 -25.77 15.64 -6.91
N TYR A 236 -27.02 15.30 -7.18
CA TYR A 236 -27.77 15.76 -8.35
C TYR A 236 -29.26 15.91 -8.02
N THR A 237 -29.97 16.74 -8.75
CA THR A 237 -31.41 16.95 -8.53
C THR A 237 -32.18 15.64 -8.66
N ASN A 238 -33.04 15.34 -7.70
CA ASN A 238 -33.87 14.13 -7.64
C ASN A 238 -33.10 12.80 -7.58
N LYS A 239 -31.85 12.80 -7.13
CA LYS A 239 -31.04 11.61 -6.92
C LYS A 239 -30.84 11.34 -5.43
N PRO A 240 -31.68 10.49 -4.80
CA PRO A 240 -31.57 10.19 -3.37
C PRO A 240 -30.40 9.26 -3.02
N TYR A 241 -30.00 8.38 -3.92
CA TYR A 241 -28.88 7.45 -3.80
C TYR A 241 -28.40 7.00 -5.19
N VAL A 242 -27.36 6.18 -5.20
CA VAL A 242 -26.87 5.49 -6.42
C VAL A 242 -26.97 4.00 -6.21
N THR A 243 -27.52 3.30 -7.20
CA THR A 243 -27.51 1.83 -7.23
C THR A 243 -26.18 1.34 -7.82
N ILE A 244 -25.54 0.40 -7.14
CA ILE A 244 -24.31 -0.24 -7.58
C ILE A 244 -24.59 -1.72 -7.77
N LEU A 245 -24.47 -2.19 -9.00
CA LEU A 245 -24.55 -3.61 -9.34
C LEU A 245 -23.14 -4.13 -9.61
N ASP A 246 -22.66 -4.96 -8.72
CA ASP A 246 -21.35 -5.58 -8.85
C ASP A 246 -21.51 -7.08 -9.14
N PHE A 247 -21.21 -7.47 -10.39
CA PHE A 247 -21.26 -8.86 -10.82
C PHE A 247 -20.00 -9.57 -10.37
N ILE A 248 -20.00 -9.94 -9.09
CA ILE A 248 -18.81 -10.40 -8.39
C ILE A 248 -18.38 -11.79 -8.77
N GLY A 249 -19.13 -12.60 -9.47
CA GLY A 249 -18.69 -13.98 -9.64
C GLY A 249 -18.03 -14.44 -8.31
N ASN A 250 -17.18 -15.36 -8.27
CA ASN A 250 -16.50 -15.84 -7.06
C ASN A 250 -15.40 -14.87 -6.50
N SER A 251 -15.53 -13.55 -6.61
CA SER A 251 -14.46 -12.62 -6.21
C SER A 251 -14.71 -11.91 -4.88
N TYR A 252 -14.34 -12.55 -3.75
CA TYR A 252 -14.36 -11.97 -2.39
C TYR A 252 -13.49 -10.69 -2.26
N LYS A 253 -12.48 -10.49 -3.11
CA LYS A 253 -11.60 -9.31 -3.10
C LYS A 253 -12.37 -8.00 -3.22
N ARG A 254 -13.50 -7.97 -3.92
CA ARG A 254 -14.34 -6.78 -4.06
C ARG A 254 -15.11 -6.43 -2.81
N SER A 255 -15.62 -7.42 -2.09
CA SER A 255 -16.25 -7.19 -0.77
C SER A 255 -15.24 -6.63 0.23
N VAL A 256 -13.96 -7.02 0.11
CA VAL A 256 -12.85 -6.42 0.83
C VAL A 256 -12.67 -4.95 0.46
N HIS A 257 -12.74 -4.60 -0.83
CA HIS A 257 -12.56 -3.21 -1.26
C HIS A 257 -13.66 -2.28 -0.74
N ILE A 258 -14.90 -2.76 -0.66
CA ILE A 258 -15.99 -1.99 -0.05
C ILE A 258 -15.77 -1.82 1.44
N ALA A 259 -15.39 -2.88 2.13
CA ALA A 259 -15.06 -2.80 3.55
C ALA A 259 -13.91 -1.82 3.81
N LEU A 260 -12.87 -1.86 2.97
CA LEU A 260 -11.74 -0.93 3.03
C LEU A 260 -12.18 0.51 2.71
N ALA A 261 -13.02 0.69 1.68
CA ALA A 261 -13.54 1.98 1.29
C ALA A 261 -14.40 2.63 2.39
N LEU A 262 -15.25 1.84 3.03
CA LEU A 262 -16.18 2.30 4.06
C LEU A 262 -15.54 2.41 5.46
N GLY A 263 -14.55 1.57 5.75
CA GLY A 263 -14.02 1.39 7.09
C GLY A 263 -12.63 1.98 7.35
N SER A 264 -11.94 2.51 6.33
CA SER A 264 -10.53 2.99 6.48
C SER A 264 -9.63 1.93 7.12
N LEU A 265 -9.76 0.68 6.72
CA LEU A 265 -9.04 -0.42 7.32
C LEU A 265 -7.60 -0.49 6.80
N SER A 266 -6.63 -0.44 7.71
CA SER A 266 -5.26 -0.73 7.34
C SER A 266 -5.12 -2.21 6.89
N ARG A 267 -4.28 -2.47 5.88
CA ARG A 267 -4.09 -3.81 5.28
C ARG A 267 -3.30 -4.80 6.15
N ASN A 268 -3.36 -4.72 7.46
CA ASN A 268 -2.69 -5.67 8.34
C ASN A 268 -3.57 -6.89 8.62
N SER A 269 -3.10 -7.98 8.22
CA SER A 269 -3.66 -9.26 7.82
C SER A 269 -4.63 -10.00 8.77
N ILE A 270 -4.42 -10.07 10.07
CA ILE A 270 -5.25 -10.95 10.95
C ILE A 270 -6.54 -10.26 11.39
N LEU A 271 -6.47 -9.00 11.71
CA LEU A 271 -7.64 -8.19 12.05
C LEU A 271 -8.57 -8.03 10.86
N GLU A 272 -8.00 -7.85 9.68
CA GLU A 272 -8.74 -7.78 8.44
C GLU A 272 -9.60 -9.02 8.20
N LYS A 273 -9.08 -10.24 8.40
CA LYS A 273 -9.87 -11.47 8.24
C LYS A 273 -11.05 -11.53 9.20
N LYS A 274 -10.82 -11.25 10.47
CA LYS A 274 -11.85 -11.30 11.50
C LYS A 274 -12.92 -10.24 11.30
N LEU A 275 -12.49 -9.02 11.04
CA LEU A 275 -13.36 -7.88 10.80
C LEU A 275 -14.11 -8.02 9.48
N LEU A 276 -13.44 -8.47 8.42
CA LEU A 276 -14.08 -8.74 7.13
C LEU A 276 -15.15 -9.81 7.22
N LYS A 277 -14.90 -10.93 7.92
CA LYS A 277 -15.90 -11.96 8.16
C LYS A 277 -17.11 -11.42 8.94
N PHE A 278 -16.84 -10.62 9.97
CA PHE A 278 -17.89 -9.97 10.73
C PHE A 278 -18.71 -8.99 9.89
N MET A 279 -18.06 -8.16 9.09
CA MET A 279 -18.71 -7.23 8.17
C MET A 279 -19.56 -7.95 7.13
N VAL A 280 -19.01 -8.99 6.48
CA VAL A 280 -19.73 -9.79 5.48
C VAL A 280 -20.95 -10.46 6.10
N ARG A 281 -20.84 -11.06 7.30
CA ARG A 281 -21.96 -11.69 8.01
C ARG A 281 -23.10 -10.74 8.34
N ASN A 282 -22.76 -9.49 8.64
CA ASN A 282 -23.71 -8.46 9.09
C ASN A 282 -24.09 -7.46 7.99
N ASP A 283 -23.88 -7.76 6.72
CA ASP A 283 -24.17 -6.85 5.60
C ASP A 283 -23.59 -5.43 5.83
N PHE A 284 -22.40 -5.37 6.39
CA PHE A 284 -21.68 -4.14 6.73
C PHE A 284 -22.45 -3.17 7.67
N LYS A 285 -23.53 -3.61 8.31
CA LYS A 285 -24.32 -2.81 9.27
C LYS A 285 -23.49 -2.33 10.47
N SER A 286 -22.45 -3.08 10.83
CA SER A 286 -21.51 -2.69 11.89
C SER A 286 -20.79 -1.36 11.63
N LEU A 287 -20.78 -0.88 10.38
CA LEU A 287 -20.23 0.44 10.03
C LEU A 287 -21.15 1.60 10.45
N GLY A 288 -22.43 1.33 10.80
CA GLY A 288 -23.40 2.33 11.24
C GLY A 288 -23.77 3.34 10.15
N LEU A 289 -23.62 2.99 8.87
CA LEU A 289 -23.94 3.86 7.73
C LEU A 289 -25.36 3.66 7.19
N ASP A 290 -26.05 2.60 7.62
CA ASP A 290 -27.45 2.33 7.29
C ASP A 290 -28.38 3.48 7.66
N LYS A 291 -28.16 4.14 8.80
CA LYS A 291 -28.90 5.33 9.22
C LYS A 291 -28.70 6.58 8.31
N TYR A 292 -27.69 6.56 7.44
CA TYR A 292 -27.44 7.58 6.43
C TYR A 292 -27.86 7.15 5.02
N GLY A 293 -28.60 6.05 4.90
CA GLY A 293 -29.15 5.55 3.64
C GLY A 293 -28.20 4.70 2.81
N VAL A 294 -27.09 4.21 3.40
CA VAL A 294 -26.22 3.23 2.74
C VAL A 294 -26.76 1.83 2.99
N GLU A 295 -26.96 1.08 1.93
CA GLU A 295 -27.37 -0.32 1.99
C GLU A 295 -26.34 -1.19 1.26
N VAL A 296 -26.03 -2.36 1.84
CA VAL A 296 -25.15 -3.36 1.23
C VAL A 296 -25.85 -4.69 1.27
N HIS A 297 -26.04 -5.30 0.12
CA HIS A 297 -26.73 -6.58 -0.05
C HIS A 297 -25.80 -7.58 -0.75
N ILE A 298 -25.53 -8.69 -0.08
CA ILE A 298 -24.80 -9.84 -0.63
C ILE A 298 -25.66 -11.06 -0.31
N ASP A 299 -25.92 -11.94 -1.27
CA ASP A 299 -26.70 -13.15 -1.02
C ASP A 299 -25.99 -14.11 -0.04
N ASP A 300 -26.76 -14.91 0.71
CA ASP A 300 -26.22 -15.71 1.80
C ASP A 300 -25.25 -16.81 1.33
N LEU A 301 -25.45 -17.38 0.15
CA LEU A 301 -24.51 -18.35 -0.43
C LEU A 301 -23.18 -17.67 -0.78
N SER A 302 -23.24 -16.49 -1.37
CA SER A 302 -22.04 -15.69 -1.64
C SER A 302 -21.34 -15.27 -0.36
N LYS A 303 -22.06 -14.96 0.74
CA LYS A 303 -21.46 -14.67 2.05
C LYS A 303 -20.68 -15.86 2.59
N GLU A 304 -21.27 -17.06 2.58
CA GLU A 304 -20.58 -18.27 3.05
C GLU A 304 -19.34 -18.57 2.22
N GLU A 305 -19.42 -18.51 0.89
CA GLU A 305 -18.28 -18.70 0.00
C GLU A 305 -17.20 -17.62 0.20
N ILE A 306 -17.60 -16.37 0.42
CA ILE A 306 -16.68 -15.26 0.73
C ILE A 306 -15.99 -15.52 2.06
N ILE A 307 -16.71 -15.94 3.08
CA ILE A 307 -16.18 -16.24 4.42
C ILE A 307 -15.21 -17.42 4.37
N ASP A 308 -15.61 -18.51 3.70
CA ASP A 308 -14.74 -19.69 3.54
C ASP A 308 -13.46 -19.34 2.78
N LYS A 309 -13.57 -18.50 1.76
CA LYS A 309 -12.41 -18.00 1.04
C LYS A 309 -11.53 -17.10 1.91
N ILE A 310 -12.12 -16.18 2.67
CA ILE A 310 -11.36 -15.35 3.64
C ILE A 310 -10.63 -16.25 4.65
N GLU A 311 -11.26 -17.32 5.12
CA GLU A 311 -10.66 -18.27 6.07
C GLU A 311 -9.54 -19.11 5.43
N SER A 312 -9.80 -19.67 4.25
CA SER A 312 -8.88 -20.56 3.56
C SER A 312 -7.70 -19.83 2.92
N GLU A 313 -7.81 -18.52 2.72
CA GLU A 313 -6.86 -17.78 1.92
C GLU A 313 -5.76 -17.13 2.74
N ASN A 314 -4.55 -17.36 2.25
CA ASN A 314 -3.36 -16.63 2.64
C ASN A 314 -3.10 -15.57 1.56
N PHE A 315 -3.34 -14.31 1.85
CA PHE A 315 -3.14 -13.19 0.93
C PHE A 315 -1.68 -13.05 0.43
N ASN A 316 -0.75 -13.73 1.11
CA ASN A 316 0.65 -13.82 0.70
C ASN A 316 0.95 -15.07 -0.16
N ARG A 317 -0.07 -15.80 -0.66
CA ARG A 317 0.17 -16.93 -1.57
C ARG A 317 0.69 -16.46 -2.91
N ILE A 318 1.58 -17.26 -3.46
CA ILE A 318 2.23 -17.03 -4.76
C ILE A 318 1.24 -16.67 -5.89
N ASN A 319 0.04 -17.24 -5.88
CA ASN A 319 -0.96 -16.99 -6.92
C ASN A 319 -1.47 -15.54 -6.90
N TYR A 320 -1.65 -14.94 -5.71
CA TYR A 320 -2.04 -13.53 -5.58
C TYR A 320 -0.91 -12.61 -6.01
N LEU A 321 0.31 -12.92 -5.56
CA LEU A 321 1.47 -12.15 -5.93
C LEU A 321 1.73 -12.21 -7.44
N LYS A 322 1.56 -13.40 -8.05
CA LYS A 322 1.62 -13.54 -9.51
C LYS A 322 0.59 -12.68 -10.22
N MET A 323 -0.64 -12.66 -9.71
CA MET A 323 -1.73 -11.89 -10.30
C MET A 323 -1.47 -10.38 -10.16
N ASP A 324 -1.09 -9.91 -8.97
CA ASP A 324 -0.72 -8.50 -8.75
C ASP A 324 0.43 -8.09 -9.67
N TYR A 325 1.45 -8.93 -9.80
CA TYR A 325 2.57 -8.73 -10.71
C TYR A 325 2.14 -8.64 -12.17
N GLN A 326 1.33 -9.60 -12.63
CA GLN A 326 0.86 -9.66 -14.02
C GLN A 326 -0.02 -8.46 -14.38
N ASN A 327 -0.90 -8.05 -13.45
CA ASN A 327 -1.73 -6.86 -13.63
C ASN A 327 -0.88 -5.60 -13.74
N PHE A 328 0.15 -5.48 -12.89
CA PHE A 328 1.06 -4.35 -12.93
C PHE A 328 1.90 -4.33 -14.20
N LYS A 329 2.48 -5.46 -14.60
CA LYS A 329 3.22 -5.60 -15.86
C LYS A 329 2.35 -5.24 -17.07
N ALA A 330 1.10 -5.70 -17.10
CA ALA A 330 0.13 -5.40 -18.16
C ALA A 330 -0.22 -3.89 -18.20
N TYR A 331 -0.32 -3.27 -17.03
CA TYR A 331 -0.55 -1.83 -16.91
C TYR A 331 0.59 -1.01 -17.52
N LEU A 332 1.84 -1.36 -17.20
CA LEU A 332 3.03 -0.69 -17.74
C LEU A 332 3.21 -0.89 -19.24
N LYS A 333 2.56 -1.91 -19.81
CA LYS A 333 2.74 -2.30 -21.24
C LYS A 333 4.20 -2.56 -21.61
N THR A 334 5.00 -2.97 -20.63
CA THR A 334 6.41 -3.29 -20.84
C THR A 334 6.57 -4.70 -21.41
N PRO A 335 7.47 -4.91 -22.41
CA PRO A 335 7.76 -6.24 -22.92
C PRO A 335 8.59 -7.08 -21.94
N SER A 336 9.33 -6.43 -21.04
CA SER A 336 10.14 -7.07 -20.00
C SER A 336 9.45 -7.03 -18.63
N TYR A 337 10.13 -7.54 -17.59
CA TYR A 337 9.64 -7.39 -16.21
C TYR A 337 9.75 -5.92 -15.76
N PRO A 338 8.84 -5.46 -14.88
CA PRO A 338 8.96 -4.15 -14.24
C PRO A 338 10.26 -4.01 -13.44
N SER A 339 10.96 -2.90 -13.58
CA SER A 339 12.12 -2.55 -12.77
C SER A 339 11.72 -2.16 -11.34
N HIS A 340 12.67 -2.05 -10.40
CA HIS A 340 12.38 -1.56 -9.05
C HIS A 340 11.83 -0.12 -9.09
N MET A 341 12.41 0.72 -9.97
CA MET A 341 11.97 2.10 -10.14
C MET A 341 10.59 2.21 -10.81
N ASP A 342 10.14 1.23 -11.59
CA ASP A 342 8.76 1.21 -12.07
C ASP A 342 7.76 1.10 -10.92
N TYR A 343 8.11 0.38 -9.84
CA TYR A 343 7.30 0.33 -8.62
C TYR A 343 7.31 1.63 -7.84
N MET A 344 8.38 2.41 -7.93
CA MET A 344 8.47 3.72 -7.30
C MET A 344 7.67 4.78 -8.10
N ASN A 345 7.77 4.72 -9.42
CA ASN A 345 7.26 5.75 -10.33
C ASN A 345 5.83 5.50 -10.80
N SER A 346 5.17 4.42 -10.35
CA SER A 346 3.83 4.07 -10.80
C SER A 346 2.84 4.04 -9.67
N ASP A 347 1.75 4.75 -9.87
CA ASP A 347 0.60 4.80 -8.97
C ASP A 347 -0.16 3.48 -8.86
N TYR A 348 -0.02 2.60 -9.84
CA TYR A 348 -0.68 1.29 -9.87
C TYR A 348 0.25 0.16 -9.39
N ALA A 349 1.44 0.51 -8.91
CA ALA A 349 2.39 -0.46 -8.44
C ALA A 349 1.89 -1.14 -7.15
N PRO A 350 1.86 -2.47 -7.08
CA PRO A 350 1.74 -3.16 -5.81
C PRO A 350 2.99 -2.90 -4.97
N ASN A 351 2.86 -3.04 -3.65
CA ASN A 351 4.04 -2.90 -2.78
C ASN A 351 5.12 -3.93 -3.16
N LEU A 352 6.26 -3.45 -3.66
CA LEU A 352 7.38 -4.30 -4.11
C LEU A 352 7.86 -5.27 -3.02
N LEU A 353 7.82 -4.84 -1.74
CA LEU A 353 8.29 -5.65 -0.62
C LEU A 353 7.47 -6.93 -0.42
N LYS A 354 6.24 -7.01 -0.95
CA LYS A 354 5.42 -8.24 -0.91
C LYS A 354 6.03 -9.37 -1.74
N PHE A 355 6.76 -9.04 -2.80
CA PHE A 355 7.41 -10.01 -3.67
C PHE A 355 8.73 -10.53 -3.10
N MET A 356 9.24 -9.89 -2.06
CA MET A 356 10.41 -10.33 -1.32
C MET A 356 9.96 -11.19 -0.12
N LYS A 357 10.80 -12.10 0.36
CA LYS A 357 10.54 -12.96 1.55
C LYS A 357 9.31 -13.88 1.45
N ILE A 358 9.07 -14.44 0.28
CA ILE A 358 8.00 -15.40 0.03
C ILE A 358 8.53 -16.82 -0.10
N LYS A 359 7.65 -17.82 0.10
CA LYS A 359 7.94 -19.23 -0.22
C LYS A 359 7.35 -19.58 -1.58
N ILE A 360 8.22 -20.05 -2.49
CA ILE A 360 7.82 -20.64 -3.78
C ILE A 360 8.23 -22.09 -3.75
N GLY A 361 7.26 -22.99 -3.62
CA GLY A 361 7.53 -24.40 -3.34
C GLY A 361 8.25 -24.58 -2.00
N ALA A 362 9.39 -25.25 -2.00
CA ALA A 362 10.22 -25.46 -0.80
C ALA A 362 11.24 -24.33 -0.54
N LYS A 363 11.46 -23.44 -1.50
CA LYS A 363 12.48 -22.38 -1.41
C LYS A 363 11.88 -21.07 -0.94
N LYS A 364 12.56 -20.39 0.00
CA LYS A 364 12.27 -19.02 0.40
C LYS A 364 13.05 -18.08 -0.52
N THR A 365 12.37 -17.11 -1.11
CA THR A 365 13.02 -16.04 -1.87
C THR A 365 13.25 -14.86 -0.94
N ASN A 366 14.36 -14.13 -1.14
CA ASN A 366 14.71 -12.96 -0.34
C ASN A 366 14.84 -11.68 -1.17
N SER A 367 14.47 -11.74 -2.45
CA SER A 367 14.57 -10.61 -3.38
C SER A 367 13.47 -10.67 -4.43
N TYR A 368 13.25 -9.54 -5.09
CA TYR A 368 12.36 -9.44 -6.25
C TYR A 368 12.86 -10.34 -7.41
N TYR A 369 14.18 -10.39 -7.65
CA TYR A 369 14.76 -11.33 -8.60
C TYR A 369 14.40 -12.79 -8.29
N GLY A 370 14.48 -13.17 -7.01
CA GLY A 370 14.08 -14.51 -6.57
C GLY A 370 12.61 -14.81 -6.82
N PHE A 371 11.74 -13.82 -6.69
CA PHE A 371 10.32 -13.94 -7.05
C PHE A 371 10.15 -14.13 -8.56
N LEU A 372 10.75 -13.24 -9.39
CA LEU A 372 10.68 -13.33 -10.86
C LEU A 372 11.15 -14.69 -11.37
N LYS A 373 12.30 -15.16 -10.87
CA LYS A 373 12.82 -16.51 -11.18
C LYS A 373 11.86 -17.61 -10.75
N GLY A 374 11.23 -17.46 -9.59
CA GLY A 374 10.28 -18.44 -9.04
C GLY A 374 8.94 -18.50 -9.77
N ILE A 375 8.55 -17.45 -10.49
CA ILE A 375 7.37 -17.43 -11.35
C ILE A 375 7.69 -17.75 -12.82
N GLU A 376 8.95 -18.06 -13.13
CA GLU A 376 9.45 -18.35 -14.47
C GLU A 376 9.22 -17.18 -15.45
N GLU A 377 9.53 -15.96 -15.00
CA GLU A 377 9.39 -14.76 -15.83
C GLU A 377 10.34 -14.80 -17.02
N GLU A 378 9.81 -14.51 -18.22
CA GLU A 378 10.57 -14.49 -19.47
C GLU A 378 11.47 -13.25 -19.59
N GLY A 379 12.65 -13.42 -20.20
CA GLY A 379 13.60 -12.32 -20.44
C GLY A 379 14.33 -11.86 -19.17
N LEU A 380 14.31 -12.66 -18.10
CA LEU A 380 15.05 -12.36 -16.89
C LEU A 380 16.55 -12.65 -17.11
N PRO A 381 17.47 -11.73 -16.74
CA PRO A 381 18.91 -11.98 -16.82
C PRO A 381 19.33 -13.15 -15.93
N VAL A 382 20.34 -13.89 -16.35
CA VAL A 382 20.85 -15.06 -15.61
C VAL A 382 22.06 -14.63 -14.79
N PHE A 383 21.89 -14.61 -13.47
CA PHE A 383 22.94 -14.23 -12.53
C PHE A 383 23.59 -15.46 -11.89
N SER A 384 24.88 -15.34 -11.56
CA SER A 384 25.65 -16.34 -10.81
C SER A 384 25.15 -16.48 -9.37
N GLU A 385 25.56 -17.51 -8.67
CA GLU A 385 25.19 -17.70 -7.25
C GLU A 385 25.74 -16.57 -6.37
N GLU A 386 26.94 -16.06 -6.64
CA GLU A 386 27.53 -14.91 -5.92
C GLU A 386 26.72 -13.64 -6.16
N GLN A 387 26.37 -13.34 -7.42
CA GLN A 387 25.54 -12.19 -7.78
C GLN A 387 24.14 -12.27 -7.12
N ILE A 388 23.52 -13.46 -7.12
CA ILE A 388 22.21 -13.68 -6.47
C ILE A 388 22.33 -13.52 -4.95
N ALA A 389 23.43 -13.93 -4.32
CA ALA A 389 23.63 -13.74 -2.89
C ALA A 389 23.72 -12.25 -2.54
N CYS A 390 24.47 -11.46 -3.31
CA CYS A 390 24.54 -10.02 -3.18
C CYS A 390 23.16 -9.35 -3.33
N ILE A 391 22.44 -9.66 -4.40
CA ILE A 391 21.07 -9.14 -4.64
C ILE A 391 20.13 -9.47 -3.48
N ASN A 392 20.18 -10.72 -2.99
CA ASN A 392 19.34 -11.15 -1.88
C ASN A 392 19.66 -10.41 -0.58
N TYR A 393 20.94 -10.20 -0.31
CA TYR A 393 21.36 -9.47 0.89
C TYR A 393 20.89 -8.01 0.82
N LEU A 394 21.21 -7.29 -0.26
CA LEU A 394 20.78 -5.90 -0.43
C LEU A 394 19.25 -5.75 -0.40
N SER A 395 18.53 -6.63 -1.08
CA SER A 395 17.06 -6.65 -1.03
C SER A 395 16.52 -6.91 0.39
N SER A 396 17.25 -7.67 1.22
CA SER A 396 16.83 -7.98 2.58
C SER A 396 16.88 -6.77 3.52
N LEU A 397 17.66 -5.74 3.19
CA LEU A 397 17.77 -4.50 3.95
C LEU A 397 16.53 -3.61 3.76
N LEU A 398 15.80 -3.78 2.68
CA LEU A 398 14.60 -2.98 2.38
C LEU A 398 13.43 -3.26 3.36
N PRO A 399 12.61 -2.22 3.67
CA PRO A 399 12.86 -0.81 3.41
C PRO A 399 14.07 -0.31 4.22
N LEU A 400 14.88 0.55 3.64
CA LEU A 400 16.10 1.02 4.33
C LEU A 400 15.74 1.80 5.59
N VAL A 401 16.51 1.56 6.65
CA VAL A 401 16.50 2.35 7.90
C VAL A 401 17.77 3.17 8.06
N ARG A 402 18.76 2.91 7.21
CA ARG A 402 19.98 3.68 7.00
C ARG A 402 20.52 3.38 5.61
N GLU A 403 21.33 4.27 5.07
CA GLU A 403 21.80 4.22 3.69
C GLU A 403 23.23 3.67 3.54
N HIS A 404 23.94 3.43 4.64
CA HIS A 404 25.37 3.14 4.65
C HIS A 404 25.76 2.00 3.71
N GLU A 405 25.10 0.86 3.77
CA GLU A 405 25.37 -0.31 2.94
C GLU A 405 25.17 0.00 1.45
N TYR A 406 24.11 0.74 1.13
CA TYR A 406 23.77 1.09 -0.26
C TYR A 406 24.77 2.10 -0.83
N LEU A 407 25.23 3.06 -0.01
CA LEU A 407 26.25 4.01 -0.42
C LEU A 407 27.61 3.36 -0.66
N VAL A 408 27.99 2.35 0.14
CA VAL A 408 29.20 1.56 -0.15
C VAL A 408 29.10 0.89 -1.51
N ILE A 409 27.98 0.20 -1.81
CA ILE A 409 27.80 -0.48 -3.11
C ILE A 409 27.72 0.53 -4.25
N LYS A 410 27.09 1.69 -4.06
CA LYS A 410 27.07 2.78 -5.04
C LYS A 410 28.48 3.22 -5.42
N ASN A 411 29.35 3.48 -4.44
CA ASN A 411 30.74 3.82 -4.69
C ASN A 411 31.48 2.74 -5.48
N LEU A 412 31.25 1.45 -5.16
CA LEU A 412 31.85 0.34 -5.91
C LEU A 412 31.36 0.30 -7.36
N LEU A 413 30.09 0.56 -7.63
CA LEU A 413 29.56 0.63 -9.00
C LEU A 413 30.15 1.82 -9.76
N ASP A 414 30.40 2.94 -9.09
CA ASP A 414 31.05 4.13 -9.64
C ASP A 414 32.57 3.93 -9.86
N GLY A 415 33.11 2.76 -9.52
CA GLY A 415 34.50 2.37 -9.76
C GLY A 415 35.47 2.68 -8.62
N GLU A 416 34.98 3.11 -7.46
CA GLU A 416 35.82 3.36 -6.29
C GLU A 416 35.92 2.11 -5.43
N SER A 417 37.15 1.64 -5.15
CA SER A 417 37.40 0.45 -4.34
C SER A 417 38.18 0.74 -3.04
N SER A 418 38.79 1.90 -2.92
CA SER A 418 39.57 2.27 -1.72
C SER A 418 38.66 2.62 -0.55
N LEU A 419 38.84 1.94 0.59
CA LEU A 419 38.10 2.20 1.83
C LEU A 419 38.15 3.65 2.26
N SER A 420 39.36 4.26 2.20
CA SER A 420 39.56 5.64 2.61
C SER A 420 38.79 6.63 1.73
N ARG A 421 38.68 6.36 0.42
CA ARG A 421 37.93 7.20 -0.51
C ARG A 421 36.42 6.98 -0.39
N ILE A 422 35.96 5.73 -0.25
CA ILE A 422 34.57 5.40 0.02
C ILE A 422 34.09 6.13 1.28
N GLU A 423 34.89 6.10 2.36
CA GLU A 423 34.58 6.83 3.58
C GLU A 423 34.49 8.34 3.36
N ALA A 424 35.42 8.91 2.59
CA ALA A 424 35.43 10.33 2.28
C ALA A 424 34.16 10.73 1.48
N ASN A 425 33.83 9.97 0.45
CA ASN A 425 32.62 10.20 -0.38
C ASN A 425 31.35 10.13 0.46
N ILE A 426 31.23 9.11 1.34
CA ILE A 426 30.04 8.98 2.20
C ILE A 426 29.97 10.14 3.21
N ARG A 427 31.10 10.64 3.71
CA ARG A 427 31.12 11.81 4.60
C ARG A 427 30.69 13.11 3.91
N GLU A 428 30.90 13.22 2.60
CA GLU A 428 30.37 14.34 1.81
C GLU A 428 28.84 14.26 1.68
N GLU A 429 28.30 13.05 1.47
CA GLU A 429 26.84 12.83 1.37
C GLU A 429 26.14 12.89 2.76
N ILE A 430 26.79 12.36 3.82
CA ILE A 430 26.22 12.30 5.18
C ILE A 430 27.05 13.13 6.16
N PRO A 431 26.65 14.36 6.48
CA PRO A 431 27.36 15.17 7.47
C PRO A 431 27.39 14.49 8.85
N GLY A 432 28.59 14.29 9.37
CA GLY A 432 28.80 13.66 10.69
C GLY A 432 28.94 12.14 10.66
N PHE A 433 29.04 11.53 9.48
CA PHE A 433 29.33 10.10 9.32
C PHE A 433 30.63 9.70 9.98
N LYS A 434 30.59 8.63 10.78
CA LYS A 434 31.72 8.14 11.58
C LYS A 434 32.31 6.86 10.99
N HIS A 435 33.62 6.67 11.21
CA HIS A 435 34.31 5.44 10.79
C HIS A 435 33.64 4.15 11.30
N GLU A 436 33.19 4.14 12.56
CA GLU A 436 32.46 3.01 13.15
C GLU A 436 31.22 2.59 12.34
N GLN A 437 30.53 3.54 11.70
CA GLN A 437 29.37 3.26 10.86
C GLN A 437 29.76 2.56 9.56
N LEU A 438 30.92 2.95 8.99
CA LEU A 438 31.48 2.28 7.81
C LEU A 438 31.92 0.86 8.15
N GLU A 439 32.70 0.68 9.22
CA GLU A 439 33.16 -0.66 9.67
C GLU A 439 31.97 -1.60 9.90
N HIS A 440 30.93 -1.08 10.55
CA HIS A 440 29.70 -1.84 10.79
C HIS A 440 28.99 -2.22 9.48
N ALA A 441 28.86 -1.30 8.52
CA ALA A 441 28.25 -1.57 7.22
C ALA A 441 29.06 -2.61 6.43
N LEU A 442 30.36 -2.43 6.35
CA LEU A 442 31.30 -3.33 5.65
C LEU A 442 31.25 -4.75 6.21
N ARG A 443 31.28 -4.87 7.55
CA ARG A 443 31.17 -6.17 8.20
C ARG A 443 29.92 -6.94 7.76
N PHE A 444 28.77 -6.30 7.72
CA PHE A 444 27.52 -7.00 7.35
C PHE A 444 27.36 -7.16 5.85
N LEU A 445 27.94 -6.29 5.03
CA LEU A 445 28.06 -6.50 3.58
C LEU A 445 28.92 -7.74 3.26
N GLU A 446 30.04 -7.93 3.95
CA GLU A 446 30.89 -9.10 3.77
C GLU A 446 30.22 -10.37 4.29
N GLU A 447 29.64 -10.35 5.51
CA GLU A 447 28.87 -11.46 6.06
C GLU A 447 27.63 -11.82 5.21
N GLY A 448 27.07 -10.85 4.48
CA GLY A 448 25.97 -10.99 3.53
C GLY A 448 26.40 -11.42 2.12
N SER A 449 27.69 -11.63 1.90
CA SER A 449 28.27 -11.99 0.59
C SER A 449 27.99 -10.94 -0.50
N ALA A 450 27.91 -9.66 -0.12
CA ALA A 450 27.78 -8.56 -1.06
C ALA A 450 29.14 -7.98 -1.47
N VAL A 451 30.11 -7.99 -0.57
CA VAL A 451 31.49 -7.53 -0.83
C VAL A 451 32.51 -8.51 -0.30
N LYS A 452 33.74 -8.41 -0.81
CA LYS A 452 34.97 -8.99 -0.28
C LYS A 452 35.90 -7.87 0.11
N ILE A 453 36.56 -7.97 1.27
CA ILE A 453 37.47 -6.94 1.79
C ILE A 453 38.87 -7.53 1.84
N GLU A 454 39.81 -6.90 1.15
CA GLU A 454 41.24 -7.28 1.15
C GLU A 454 42.08 -6.05 1.45
N ALA A 455 42.66 -6.01 2.64
CA ALA A 455 43.45 -4.86 3.15
C ALA A 455 42.64 -3.55 3.11
N ASP A 456 43.01 -2.60 2.24
CA ASP A 456 42.33 -1.29 2.09
C ASP A 456 41.42 -1.21 0.87
N GLU A 457 41.11 -2.37 0.25
CA GLU A 457 40.25 -2.44 -0.91
C GLU A 457 38.98 -3.23 -0.62
N VAL A 458 37.88 -2.78 -1.19
CA VAL A 458 36.57 -3.44 -1.18
C VAL A 458 36.20 -3.81 -2.61
N GLN A 459 35.74 -5.02 -2.80
CA GLN A 459 35.32 -5.53 -4.11
C GLN A 459 33.88 -6.04 -4.02
N LEU A 460 33.08 -5.74 -5.05
CA LEU A 460 31.73 -6.27 -5.20
C LEU A 460 31.81 -7.79 -5.45
N CYS A 461 30.96 -8.57 -4.80
CA CYS A 461 30.85 -10.00 -5.07
C CYS A 461 30.16 -10.27 -6.40
N GLY A 462 30.68 -11.25 -7.14
CA GLY A 462 30.22 -11.61 -8.49
C GLY A 462 30.93 -10.83 -9.60
N GLU A 463 30.96 -11.42 -10.78
CA GLU A 463 31.57 -10.81 -11.95
C GLU A 463 30.77 -9.57 -12.38
N ARG A 464 31.48 -8.48 -12.71
CA ARG A 464 30.85 -7.19 -13.09
C ARG A 464 30.43 -7.24 -14.56
N GLU A 465 29.22 -7.71 -14.79
CA GLU A 465 28.54 -7.71 -16.09
C GLU A 465 27.56 -6.55 -16.19
N GLN A 466 27.37 -6.01 -17.37
CA GLN A 466 26.50 -4.85 -17.60
C GLN A 466 25.07 -5.03 -17.08
N GLU A 467 24.49 -6.23 -17.26
CA GLU A 467 23.13 -6.54 -16.80
C GLU A 467 23.05 -6.61 -15.27
N TYR A 468 24.11 -7.13 -14.62
CA TYR A 468 24.19 -7.21 -13.16
C TYR A 468 24.34 -5.81 -12.54
N GLU A 469 25.25 -4.98 -13.09
CA GLU A 469 25.44 -3.62 -12.62
C GLU A 469 24.16 -2.78 -12.80
N ALA A 470 23.48 -2.92 -13.94
CA ALA A 470 22.21 -2.22 -14.20
C ALA A 470 21.11 -2.65 -13.21
N TYR A 471 21.04 -3.95 -12.89
CA TYR A 471 20.08 -4.46 -11.89
C TYR A 471 20.38 -3.91 -10.50
N LEU A 472 21.65 -3.90 -10.08
CA LEU A 472 22.04 -3.34 -8.80
C LEU A 472 21.77 -1.84 -8.74
N GLN A 473 22.08 -1.10 -9.79
CA GLN A 473 21.82 0.35 -9.83
C GLN A 473 20.33 0.67 -9.68
N ASP A 474 19.45 -0.11 -10.33
CA ASP A 474 18.00 0.03 -10.20
C ASP A 474 17.53 -0.27 -8.76
N LEU A 475 18.04 -1.35 -8.14
CA LEU A 475 17.78 -1.70 -6.75
C LEU A 475 18.26 -0.61 -5.77
N LEU A 476 19.48 -0.07 -5.99
CA LEU A 476 20.04 0.97 -5.14
C LEU A 476 19.24 2.27 -5.26
N ASN A 477 18.90 2.68 -6.48
CA ASN A 477 18.08 3.87 -6.73
C ASN A 477 16.74 3.75 -6.00
N TYR A 478 16.06 2.61 -6.11
CA TYR A 478 14.81 2.37 -5.39
C TYR A 478 14.99 2.52 -3.87
N GLY A 479 16.00 1.84 -3.29
CA GLY A 479 16.21 1.85 -1.86
C GLY A 479 16.60 3.21 -1.32
N LEU A 480 17.51 3.93 -2.00
CA LEU A 480 17.96 5.26 -1.59
C LEU A 480 16.84 6.29 -1.74
N THR A 481 16.12 6.30 -2.88
CA THR A 481 14.97 7.21 -3.06
C THR A 481 13.91 6.96 -2.00
N GLN A 482 13.60 5.69 -1.69
CA GLN A 482 12.66 5.37 -0.62
C GLN A 482 13.16 5.83 0.76
N TYR A 483 14.46 5.72 1.02
CA TYR A 483 15.06 6.17 2.26
C TYR A 483 15.02 7.69 2.38
N GLU A 484 15.45 8.40 1.35
CA GLU A 484 15.39 9.86 1.30
C GLU A 484 13.98 10.37 1.57
N ALA A 485 12.99 9.80 0.88
CA ALA A 485 11.60 10.14 1.08
C ALA A 485 11.10 9.95 2.52
N ARG A 486 11.63 8.97 3.24
CA ARG A 486 11.20 8.66 4.60
C ARG A 486 11.95 9.42 5.69
N TYR A 487 13.23 9.72 5.48
CA TYR A 487 14.13 10.13 6.57
C TYR A 487 14.90 11.44 6.34
N ALA A 488 14.84 12.03 5.14
CA ALA A 488 15.68 13.20 4.79
C ALA A 488 15.48 14.38 5.75
N ASP A 489 14.27 14.63 6.21
CA ASP A 489 13.93 15.79 7.04
C ASP A 489 13.74 15.49 8.53
N THR A 490 14.00 14.24 8.96
CA THR A 490 13.80 13.88 10.36
C THR A 490 15.11 13.78 11.12
N LYS A 491 15.13 14.34 12.34
CA LYS A 491 16.20 14.15 13.31
C LYS A 491 16.00 12.90 14.18
N GLU A 492 14.84 12.25 14.02
CA GLU A 492 14.49 11.08 14.81
C GLU A 492 15.09 9.81 14.18
N ASP A 493 15.59 8.92 15.00
CA ASP A 493 16.12 7.63 14.55
C ASP A 493 15.04 6.72 13.98
N PHE A 494 13.81 6.85 14.46
CA PHE A 494 12.63 6.06 14.06
C PHE A 494 11.41 6.96 13.93
N LEU A 495 10.65 6.71 12.88
CA LEU A 495 9.40 7.44 12.61
C LEU A 495 8.26 6.85 13.43
N LEU A 496 7.53 7.71 14.10
CA LEU A 496 6.37 7.34 14.92
C LEU A 496 5.32 6.63 14.05
N TRP A 497 4.74 5.56 14.58
CA TRP A 497 3.71 4.72 13.94
C TRP A 497 4.16 3.93 12.70
N GLN A 498 5.46 3.86 12.43
CA GLN A 498 6.02 3.05 11.36
C GLN A 498 6.46 1.67 11.84
N ASP A 499 6.42 0.72 10.91
CA ASP A 499 6.78 -0.67 11.16
C ASP A 499 8.26 -0.91 10.93
N TYR A 500 8.91 -1.57 11.90
CA TYR A 500 10.32 -1.94 11.89
C TYR A 500 10.50 -3.41 12.23
N ARG A 501 11.32 -4.10 11.47
CA ARG A 501 11.83 -5.40 11.92
C ARG A 501 12.90 -5.18 12.99
N GLN A 502 13.02 -6.11 13.92
CA GLN A 502 14.00 -6.03 15.00
C GLN A 502 15.44 -5.97 14.48
N ASP A 503 15.78 -6.74 13.42
CA ASP A 503 17.07 -6.70 12.75
C ASP A 503 17.38 -5.30 12.17
N GLN A 504 16.40 -4.59 11.64
CA GLN A 504 16.56 -3.22 11.15
C GLN A 504 16.85 -2.23 12.28
N VAL A 505 16.13 -2.35 13.41
CA VAL A 505 16.39 -1.50 14.57
C VAL A 505 17.82 -1.72 15.09
N LEU A 506 18.25 -2.98 15.20
CA LEU A 506 19.62 -3.32 15.63
C LEU A 506 20.67 -2.77 14.64
N LEU A 507 20.40 -2.90 13.34
CA LEU A 507 21.27 -2.34 12.30
C LEU A 507 21.42 -0.82 12.44
N LYS A 508 20.30 -0.11 12.68
CA LYS A 508 20.29 1.36 12.86
C LYS A 508 21.11 1.81 14.06
N ILE A 509 21.06 1.07 15.17
CA ILE A 509 21.79 1.41 16.41
C ILE A 509 23.19 0.81 16.48
N LEU A 510 23.75 0.33 15.37
CA LEU A 510 25.06 -0.29 15.27
C LEU A 510 25.23 -1.53 16.16
N GLU A 511 24.17 -2.31 16.33
CA GLU A 511 24.21 -3.60 17.01
C GLU A 511 24.14 -4.75 15.97
N ASN A 512 24.44 -5.99 16.42
CA ASN A 512 24.42 -7.13 15.52
C ASN A 512 22.98 -7.56 15.17
N PRO A 513 22.51 -7.38 13.93
CA PRO A 513 21.14 -7.71 13.51
C PRO A 513 20.81 -9.22 13.60
N LYS A 514 21.83 -10.09 13.70
CA LYS A 514 21.63 -11.54 13.90
C LYS A 514 21.29 -11.90 15.34
N HIS A 515 21.53 -11.02 16.29
CA HIS A 515 21.21 -11.21 17.72
C HIS A 515 19.80 -10.70 18.07
N ASN A 516 18.82 -10.98 17.22
CA ASN A 516 17.45 -10.49 17.37
C ASN A 516 16.54 -11.38 18.25
N GLN A 517 17.12 -12.08 19.23
CA GLN A 517 16.40 -13.02 20.09
C GLN A 517 15.89 -12.41 21.40
N TYR A 518 16.40 -11.24 21.77
CA TYR A 518 16.06 -10.57 23.02
C TYR A 518 14.95 -9.53 22.83
N GLY A 519 14.06 -9.41 23.81
CA GLY A 519 12.98 -8.41 23.83
C GLY A 519 13.47 -7.02 24.25
N THR A 520 14.75 -6.86 24.66
CA THR A 520 15.27 -5.59 25.18
C THR A 520 16.74 -5.42 24.82
N TYR A 521 17.11 -4.22 24.40
CA TYR A 521 18.50 -3.83 24.10
C TYR A 521 18.83 -2.49 24.76
N TYR A 522 20.12 -2.29 25.03
CA TYR A 522 20.65 -1.08 25.64
C TYR A 522 21.82 -0.55 24.82
N LYS A 523 21.72 0.69 24.37
CA LYS A 523 22.78 1.36 23.60
C LYS A 523 22.82 2.85 23.91
N ASP A 524 23.99 3.39 24.22
CA ASP A 524 24.26 4.82 24.44
C ASP A 524 23.32 5.49 25.48
N GLY A 525 22.92 4.72 26.49
CA GLY A 525 21.99 5.17 27.53
C GLY A 525 20.52 5.08 27.15
N ASN A 526 20.18 4.59 25.95
CA ASN A 526 18.81 4.31 25.51
C ASN A 526 18.46 2.85 25.73
N MET A 527 17.18 2.60 25.96
CA MET A 527 16.58 1.27 26.08
C MET A 527 15.59 1.05 24.95
N TYR A 528 15.69 -0.07 24.26
CA TYR A 528 14.84 -0.46 23.16
C TYR A 528 14.03 -1.68 23.57
N ILE A 529 12.71 -1.56 23.60
CA ILE A 529 11.79 -2.62 24.03
C ILE A 529 11.01 -3.15 22.83
N PHE A 530 11.00 -4.47 22.67
CA PHE A 530 10.22 -5.19 21.65
C PHE A 530 9.18 -6.06 22.38
N ALA A 531 7.93 -5.65 22.30
CA ALA A 531 6.82 -6.30 22.99
C ALA A 531 5.79 -6.90 22.03
N GLY A 532 5.26 -8.06 22.37
CA GLY A 532 4.17 -8.71 21.63
C GLY A 532 2.92 -8.80 22.48
N LEU A 533 1.81 -8.23 22.00
CA LEU A 533 0.55 -8.17 22.74
C LEU A 533 -0.10 -9.54 22.87
N LYS A 534 -0.08 -10.36 21.83
CA LYS A 534 -0.68 -11.70 21.83
C LYS A 534 0.41 -12.76 21.73
N LYS A 535 0.42 -13.66 22.66
CA LYS A 535 1.36 -14.77 22.71
C LYS A 535 0.81 -15.96 21.92
N ASP A 536 1.72 -16.70 21.28
CA ASP A 536 1.35 -17.93 20.57
C ASP A 536 0.85 -18.98 21.58
N ALA A 537 -0.28 -19.62 21.28
CA ALA A 537 -0.87 -20.65 22.16
C ALA A 537 0.06 -21.86 22.39
N SER A 538 1.06 -22.03 21.50
CA SER A 538 2.09 -23.07 21.57
C SER A 538 3.30 -22.72 22.46
N GLN A 539 3.40 -21.48 22.98
CA GLN A 539 4.51 -21.08 23.85
C GLN A 539 4.30 -21.57 25.30
N ASP A 540 5.40 -21.98 25.95
CA ASP A 540 5.41 -22.34 27.36
C ASP A 540 4.81 -21.23 28.22
N GLU A 541 3.99 -21.60 29.21
CA GLU A 541 3.34 -20.64 30.11
C GLU A 541 4.32 -19.68 30.80
N HIS A 542 5.56 -20.12 31.01
CA HIS A 542 6.63 -19.31 31.61
C HIS A 542 7.18 -18.20 30.72
N LEU A 543 6.80 -18.16 29.44
CA LEU A 543 7.18 -17.14 28.44
C LEU A 543 6.03 -16.19 28.09
N LYS A 544 4.89 -16.30 28.79
CA LYS A 544 3.74 -15.41 28.58
C LYS A 544 3.91 -14.17 29.47
N TYR A 545 4.46 -13.10 28.89
CA TYR A 545 4.55 -11.78 29.51
C TYR A 545 3.20 -11.04 29.45
N ASN A 546 2.91 -10.18 30.43
CA ASN A 546 1.66 -9.41 30.52
C ASN A 546 1.78 -8.01 29.86
N ASP A 547 2.27 -7.97 28.64
CA ASP A 547 2.39 -6.73 27.89
C ASP A 547 1.03 -6.30 27.36
N LYS A 548 0.55 -5.09 27.73
CA LYS A 548 -0.75 -4.55 27.29
C LYS A 548 -0.83 -3.04 27.44
N PHE A 549 -1.74 -2.41 26.73
CA PHE A 549 -2.08 -1.01 26.99
C PHE A 549 -3.06 -0.90 28.18
N LEU A 550 -2.75 0.00 29.11
CA LEU A 550 -3.64 0.36 30.22
C LEU A 550 -4.49 1.59 29.88
N SER A 551 -3.94 2.48 29.05
CA SER A 551 -4.58 3.66 28.47
C SER A 551 -3.85 4.03 27.18
N PRO A 552 -4.34 4.97 26.37
CA PRO A 552 -3.66 5.38 25.14
C PRO A 552 -2.22 5.86 25.32
N ASP A 553 -1.88 6.33 26.51
CA ASP A 553 -0.59 6.90 26.91
C ASP A 553 0.19 6.04 27.91
N VAL A 554 -0.35 4.89 28.36
CA VAL A 554 0.32 4.00 29.31
C VAL A 554 0.38 2.57 28.80
N PHE A 555 1.60 2.11 28.56
CA PHE A 555 1.90 0.73 28.16
C PHE A 555 2.49 -0.06 29.32
N GLN A 556 1.81 -1.12 29.78
CA GLN A 556 2.35 -2.07 30.75
C GLN A 556 3.31 -3.02 30.05
N TRP A 557 4.54 -3.09 30.52
CA TRP A 557 5.57 -3.98 30.01
C TRP A 557 6.16 -4.85 31.11
N GLU A 558 6.42 -6.11 30.78
CA GLU A 558 7.03 -7.07 31.68
C GLU A 558 8.44 -7.43 31.24
N SER A 559 9.43 -7.24 32.15
CA SER A 559 10.82 -7.63 31.90
C SER A 559 10.96 -9.15 31.80
N ILE A 560 12.09 -9.62 31.26
CA ILE A 560 12.41 -11.05 31.26
C ILE A 560 12.48 -11.59 32.71
N ALA A 561 12.10 -12.86 32.90
CA ALA A 561 12.30 -13.55 34.14
C ALA A 561 13.79 -13.64 34.52
N ARG A 562 14.12 -13.50 35.78
CA ARG A 562 15.50 -13.55 36.33
C ARG A 562 16.43 -12.47 35.70
N ILE A 563 15.95 -11.24 35.69
CA ILE A 563 16.75 -10.09 35.24
C ILE A 563 18.07 -10.02 36.01
N SER A 564 19.16 -9.76 35.32
CA SER A 564 20.46 -9.55 35.97
C SER A 564 20.48 -8.21 36.70
N ALA A 565 21.28 -8.12 37.78
CA ALA A 565 21.47 -6.85 38.51
C ALA A 565 22.01 -5.73 37.58
N LYS A 566 22.77 -6.08 36.55
CA LYS A 566 23.24 -5.16 35.50
C LYS A 566 22.10 -4.62 34.67
N ASP A 567 21.21 -5.49 34.21
CA ASP A 567 20.08 -5.08 33.37
C ASP A 567 19.07 -4.27 34.19
N GLU A 568 18.81 -4.65 35.46
CA GLU A 568 17.98 -3.86 36.37
C GLU A 568 18.55 -2.44 36.57
N ALA A 569 19.86 -2.32 36.72
CA ALA A 569 20.51 -1.01 36.82
C ALA A 569 20.38 -0.19 35.52
N LEU A 570 20.52 -0.84 34.35
CA LEU A 570 20.34 -0.18 33.04
C LEU A 570 18.91 0.29 32.84
N GLN A 571 17.91 -0.50 33.25
CA GLN A 571 16.50 -0.09 33.19
C GLN A 571 16.23 1.17 34.03
N ARG A 572 16.80 1.24 35.22
CA ARG A 572 16.64 2.39 36.12
C ARG A 572 17.36 3.65 35.65
N THR A 573 18.39 3.51 34.82
CA THR A 573 19.26 4.63 34.38
C THR A 573 19.06 5.00 32.92
N ALA A 574 18.12 4.34 32.22
CA ALA A 574 17.82 4.62 30.82
C ALA A 574 17.38 6.08 30.64
N LYS A 575 18.02 6.79 29.72
CA LYS A 575 17.69 8.18 29.38
C LYS A 575 16.43 8.30 28.54
N ARG A 576 16.25 7.37 27.61
CA ARG A 576 15.10 7.25 26.72
C ARG A 576 14.70 5.76 26.63
N VAL A 577 13.43 5.49 26.66
CA VAL A 577 12.88 4.15 26.45
C VAL A 577 12.09 4.19 25.14
N LEU A 578 12.59 3.49 24.12
CA LEU A 578 11.95 3.41 22.81
C LEU A 578 11.14 2.11 22.74
N VAL A 579 9.88 2.21 22.40
CA VAL A 579 8.94 1.09 22.48
C VAL A 579 8.45 0.66 21.10
N PHE A 580 8.63 -0.62 20.80
CA PHE A 580 8.23 -1.28 19.56
C PHE A 580 7.25 -2.40 19.91
N VAL A 581 6.03 -2.33 19.38
CA VAL A 581 4.95 -3.26 19.72
C VAL A 581 4.43 -3.96 18.47
N ARG A 582 4.15 -5.25 18.58
CA ARG A 582 3.43 -6.00 17.54
C ARG A 582 2.28 -6.78 18.14
N LYS A 583 1.22 -7.00 17.38
CA LYS A 583 0.04 -7.76 17.84
C LYS A 583 0.37 -9.22 18.07
N VAL A 584 0.99 -9.87 17.09
CA VAL A 584 1.36 -11.29 17.09
C VAL A 584 2.76 -11.45 16.51
N SER A 585 3.44 -12.54 16.89
CA SER A 585 4.83 -12.79 16.50
C SER A 585 4.97 -13.14 15.01
N ALA A 586 4.04 -13.91 14.47
CA ALA A 586 4.07 -14.35 13.07
C ALA A 586 2.66 -14.60 12.55
N GLU A 587 2.50 -14.47 11.26
CA GLU A 587 1.30 -14.84 10.53
C GLU A 587 1.66 -15.65 9.29
N ASN A 588 0.98 -16.76 9.06
CA ASN A 588 1.22 -17.65 7.91
C ASN A 588 2.70 -18.04 7.72
N GLY A 589 3.45 -18.14 8.83
CA GLY A 589 4.88 -18.44 8.82
C GLY A 589 5.80 -17.27 8.45
N ILE A 590 5.27 -16.06 8.38
CA ILE A 590 6.02 -14.81 8.19
C ILE A 590 6.06 -14.07 9.52
N THR A 591 7.25 -13.76 10.01
CA THR A 591 7.44 -12.92 11.20
C THR A 591 6.97 -11.50 10.91
N LEU A 592 6.09 -10.98 11.75
CA LEU A 592 5.58 -9.62 11.61
C LEU A 592 6.56 -8.58 12.18
N PRO A 593 6.63 -7.38 11.60
CA PRO A 593 7.39 -6.28 12.15
C PRO A 593 6.75 -5.76 13.44
N TYR A 594 7.44 -4.85 14.10
CA TYR A 594 6.95 -4.10 15.24
C TYR A 594 6.62 -2.67 14.83
N THR A 595 5.52 -2.15 15.27
CA THR A 595 5.18 -0.73 15.13
C THR A 595 5.92 0.08 16.20
N TYR A 596 6.68 1.09 15.81
CA TYR A 596 7.29 2.02 16.75
C TYR A 596 6.22 2.96 17.32
N ILE A 597 5.98 2.87 18.62
CA ILE A 597 4.94 3.64 19.30
C ILE A 597 5.48 4.86 20.07
N GLY A 598 6.78 5.15 19.92
CA GLY A 598 7.40 6.35 20.49
C GLY A 598 8.32 6.07 21.65
N THR A 599 8.68 7.15 22.33
CA THR A 599 9.46 7.14 23.57
C THR A 599 8.56 7.25 24.80
N GLY A 600 9.09 6.86 25.95
CA GLY A 600 8.40 6.98 27.22
C GLY A 600 9.32 6.79 28.42
N HIS A 601 8.75 6.79 29.60
CA HIS A 601 9.44 6.66 30.88
C HIS A 601 8.92 5.46 31.67
N LEU A 602 9.84 4.66 32.26
CA LEU A 602 9.52 3.53 33.11
C LEU A 602 9.10 4.03 34.51
N GLU A 603 7.92 3.63 34.93
CA GLU A 603 7.39 3.96 36.26
C GLU A 603 6.82 2.70 36.95
N ASN A 604 6.52 2.84 38.23
CA ASN A 604 5.81 1.85 39.05
C ASN A 604 6.38 0.42 39.00
N PRO A 605 7.69 0.19 39.24
CA PRO A 605 8.25 -1.15 39.19
C PRO A 605 7.58 -2.09 40.24
N ARG A 606 6.99 -3.19 39.76
CA ARG A 606 6.31 -4.19 40.57
C ARG A 606 6.92 -5.57 40.29
N LYS A 607 7.35 -6.28 41.32
CA LYS A 607 7.79 -7.68 41.18
C LYS A 607 6.57 -8.57 41.02
N ASP A 608 6.46 -9.25 39.89
CA ASP A 608 5.43 -10.26 39.71
C ASP A 608 5.85 -11.55 40.40
N VAL A 609 5.06 -11.96 41.39
CA VAL A 609 5.30 -13.17 42.19
C VAL A 609 4.96 -14.43 41.38
N THR A 610 4.16 -14.30 40.31
CA THR A 610 3.67 -15.41 39.47
C THR A 610 4.63 -15.81 38.39
N THR A 611 5.54 -14.93 37.96
CA THR A 611 6.41 -15.07 36.78
C THR A 611 7.91 -15.19 37.07
N ASN A 612 8.30 -15.92 38.10
CA ASN A 612 9.70 -16.23 38.45
C ASN A 612 10.63 -14.99 38.59
N GLY A 613 10.12 -13.85 39.04
CA GLY A 613 10.92 -12.66 39.38
C GLY A 613 11.13 -11.68 38.25
N SER A 614 10.26 -11.63 37.28
CA SER A 614 10.15 -10.51 36.34
C SER A 614 9.67 -9.23 37.04
N ILE A 615 9.93 -8.09 36.42
CA ILE A 615 9.49 -6.79 36.91
C ILE A 615 8.51 -6.20 35.91
N LEU A 616 7.31 -5.85 36.38
CA LEU A 616 6.31 -5.10 35.61
C LEU A 616 6.57 -3.62 35.79
N TYR A 617 6.54 -2.91 34.67
CA TYR A 617 6.62 -1.45 34.60
C TYR A 617 5.40 -0.88 33.89
N ASP A 618 4.99 0.31 34.28
CA ASP A 618 4.11 1.16 33.50
C ASP A 618 5.01 2.11 32.72
N ILE A 619 4.90 2.10 31.39
CA ILE A 619 5.63 3.01 30.51
C ILE A 619 4.67 4.14 30.14
N HIS A 620 4.94 5.32 30.67
CA HIS A 620 4.23 6.52 30.28
C HIS A 620 4.83 7.04 28.98
N MET A 621 4.02 6.97 27.92
CA MET A 621 4.43 7.33 26.56
C MET A 621 4.41 8.84 26.37
N ASP A 622 5.43 9.39 25.70
CA ASP A 622 5.50 10.81 25.38
C ASP A 622 4.43 11.24 24.36
N ASN A 623 3.98 10.28 23.53
CA ASN A 623 2.90 10.47 22.55
C ASN A 623 1.81 9.41 22.80
N PRO A 624 0.55 9.83 23.02
CA PRO A 624 -0.56 8.88 23.14
C PRO A 624 -0.81 8.20 21.79
N LEU A 625 -1.25 6.94 21.82
CA LEU A 625 -1.64 6.22 20.60
C LEU A 625 -2.69 7.00 19.82
N SER A 626 -2.54 7.03 18.50
CA SER A 626 -3.59 7.51 17.62
C SER A 626 -4.87 6.67 17.79
N GLN A 627 -6.04 7.24 17.50
CA GLN A 627 -7.31 6.54 17.64
C GLN A 627 -7.32 5.24 16.82
N GLU A 628 -6.74 5.26 15.62
CA GLU A 628 -6.62 4.11 14.73
C GLU A 628 -5.80 2.98 15.37
N LEU A 629 -4.66 3.31 15.98
CA LEU A 629 -3.83 2.31 16.69
C LEU A 629 -4.47 1.83 17.98
N GLN A 630 -5.22 2.67 18.69
CA GLN A 630 -6.00 2.24 19.83
C GLN A 630 -7.01 1.16 19.44
N GLU A 631 -7.79 1.40 18.38
CA GLU A 631 -8.72 0.43 17.83
C GLU A 631 -8.00 -0.84 17.36
N ASP A 632 -6.86 -0.68 16.68
CA ASP A 632 -6.07 -1.80 16.17
C ASP A 632 -5.49 -2.68 17.30
N PHE A 633 -5.07 -2.11 18.41
CA PHE A 633 -4.50 -2.84 19.55
C PHE A 633 -5.54 -3.30 20.59
N GLN A 634 -6.70 -2.65 20.72
CA GLN A 634 -7.77 -3.00 21.68
C GLN A 634 -8.73 -4.09 21.18
N TRP A 635 -8.89 -4.28 19.87
CA TRP A 635 -9.75 -5.32 19.28
C TRP A 635 -9.21 -6.76 19.49
N MET A 636 -8.31 -6.96 20.42
CA MET A 636 -7.70 -8.26 20.70
C MET A 636 -8.22 -8.93 22.00
N GLU A 637 -9.21 -8.36 22.66
CA GLU A 637 -10.01 -9.05 23.66
C GLU A 637 -11.14 -9.82 22.94
#